data_0e91780021300abd2b308e53ca6ba89e
#
_entry.id   0e91780021300abd2b308e53ca6ba89e
#
_cell.length_a   1.000
_cell.length_b   1.000
_cell.length_c   1.000
_cell.angle_alpha   90.00
_cell.angle_beta   90.00
_cell.angle_gamma   90.00
#
_symmetry.space_group_name_H-M   'P 1'
#
loop_
_entity.id
_entity.type
_entity.pdbx_description
1 polymer ?
#
loop_
_entity_poly.entity_id
_entity_poly.type
_entity_poly.pdbx_seq_one_letter_code
_entity_poly.pdbx_strand_id
1 'polypeptide(L)'
;MGRTVTVAVCTLNQWAMDFDGNSRRISQSIQEAKDAGATYRSGPELEICGYSCEDHFYESDTLLHCWDVLASLLKSSVCEDMLIDVGMPVMHKNVTYNCRVAFLNRRILLIRPKMRLCEDGNYRESRWFSPWTKERTVEDYFLPRMISQVTGQTVVPFGDAVIATRDACVGFEICEELWHPASNHIPMSLDGVEIIANGSGSYFELRKANVTVDLVKSATFKAGGCYMFSNLRGCDGGRLYFNGGSSITLNGNILNRGKQFALDDVEVTVATFDLEDIRNYRNSIRSRSHAAAASQSYPRVKIDFALTPENLISNPPDRPLDGIQDVYGDDDGQSRLVYYTPEEEIAMAPACWLWDYLRRSCQGGFFLPLSGGVDSSSSACIVYSMCEMIVESVSKGDTVVLMDIRKIVGDYEYIPIDPKQLCNTILVTCYMGTENSSAETKARAAELASQIGSYHHSIVIDTAISAILGIFQQVTKLTPRFRVQGGSPRENLALQNVQARLRMVIAYLFAQLMLWVRGRPGGLLVLGSSNVDEALRGYLTKYDCSSADINPIGGIAKNDLKKFLSYFRRKYGISALKDILEALPTAELEPLQAGQLAQLDEVDMGMTYKELSVFGRLRKQNCSGPFTMFCRLVHMWDHCTPKEVADKVKHFYRCYAINRHKMTILTPSCHAETYSPDDNRFDHRPFLYNHSWKWQFAAIDEQVKRLNSEEKPSRPHKAAPKVLAKPRYMPFNSVISNKTHPGIVV
;
A
#
# COMPACT_ATOMS: atom_id res chain seq x y z
N MET A 1 6.78 38.24 -21.98
CA MET A 1 6.01 37.08 -21.53
C MET A 1 6.84 36.38 -20.49
N GLY A 2 6.26 36.02 -19.34
CA GLY A 2 6.89 35.20 -18.32
C GLY A 2 7.18 33.80 -18.87
N ARG A 3 8.23 33.14 -18.35
CA ARG A 3 8.68 31.84 -18.86
C ARG A 3 8.70 30.77 -17.77
N THR A 4 9.18 31.11 -16.58
CA THR A 4 9.28 30.15 -15.48
C THR A 4 7.99 30.09 -14.68
N VAL A 5 7.56 28.89 -14.35
CA VAL A 5 6.40 28.62 -13.49
C VAL A 5 6.83 27.72 -12.33
N THR A 6 6.36 28.04 -11.12
CA THR A 6 6.51 27.18 -9.95
C THR A 6 5.17 26.55 -9.63
N VAL A 7 5.12 25.22 -9.56
CA VAL A 7 3.92 24.44 -9.26
C VAL A 7 4.13 23.58 -8.03
N ALA A 8 3.04 23.24 -7.33
CA ALA A 8 3.07 22.42 -6.13
C ALA A 8 2.12 21.24 -6.24
N VAL A 9 2.59 20.05 -5.85
CA VAL A 9 1.80 18.86 -5.59
C VAL A 9 1.82 18.55 -4.10
N CYS A 10 0.69 18.14 -3.55
CA CYS A 10 0.55 17.91 -2.11
C CYS A 10 0.35 16.43 -1.82
N THR A 11 1.07 15.93 -0.82
CA THR A 11 0.82 14.65 -0.17
C THR A 11 0.15 14.91 1.16
N LEU A 12 -1.08 14.42 1.34
CA LEU A 12 -1.89 14.69 2.53
C LEU A 12 -2.33 13.38 3.19
N ASN A 13 -2.24 13.31 4.51
CA ASN A 13 -2.78 12.22 5.31
C ASN A 13 -4.24 12.51 5.67
N GLN A 14 -5.12 12.41 4.67
CA GLN A 14 -6.54 12.68 4.85
C GLN A 14 -7.25 11.50 5.50
N TRP A 15 -8.20 11.81 6.35
CA TRP A 15 -8.98 10.82 7.08
C TRP A 15 -10.43 10.89 6.65
N ALA A 16 -11.05 9.73 6.37
CA ALA A 16 -12.45 9.65 5.97
C ALA A 16 -13.37 10.33 6.99
N MET A 17 -14.25 11.20 6.52
CA MET A 17 -15.23 11.98 7.31
C MET A 17 -14.64 13.00 8.28
N ASP A 18 -13.31 13.18 8.35
CA ASP A 18 -12.65 14.22 9.18
C ASP A 18 -12.61 15.57 8.45
N PHE A 19 -13.76 16.14 8.19
CA PHE A 19 -13.87 17.40 7.40
C PHE A 19 -13.05 18.54 7.98
N ASP A 20 -13.02 18.69 9.30
CA ASP A 20 -12.25 19.74 9.98
C ASP A 20 -10.74 19.50 9.86
N GLY A 21 -10.26 18.29 10.16
CA GLY A 21 -8.86 17.96 10.04
C GLY A 21 -8.38 18.00 8.59
N ASN A 22 -9.17 17.47 7.66
CA ASN A 22 -8.86 17.51 6.22
C ASN A 22 -8.77 18.95 5.72
N SER A 23 -9.71 19.83 6.10
CA SER A 23 -9.72 21.25 5.74
C SER A 23 -8.48 21.98 6.25
N ARG A 24 -8.05 21.71 7.49
CA ARG A 24 -6.81 22.28 8.06
C ARG A 24 -5.58 21.86 7.29
N ARG A 25 -5.43 20.55 6.95
CA ARG A 25 -4.31 20.02 6.17
C ARG A 25 -4.29 20.60 4.75
N ILE A 26 -5.46 20.75 4.11
CA ILE A 26 -5.57 21.42 2.80
C ILE A 26 -5.11 22.87 2.91
N SER A 27 -5.61 23.65 3.88
CA SER A 27 -5.26 25.05 4.07
C SER A 27 -3.75 25.23 4.36
N GLN A 28 -3.16 24.35 5.19
CA GLN A 28 -1.73 24.31 5.46
C GLN A 28 -0.94 24.07 4.17
N SER A 29 -1.33 23.07 3.36
CA SER A 29 -0.66 22.75 2.11
C SER A 29 -0.73 23.89 1.08
N ILE A 30 -1.82 24.66 1.08
CA ILE A 30 -1.95 25.86 0.22
C ILE A 30 -0.99 26.95 0.70
N GLN A 31 -0.93 27.19 2.03
CA GLN A 31 -0.02 28.18 2.59
C GLN A 31 1.45 27.82 2.30
N GLU A 32 1.86 26.57 2.55
CA GLU A 32 3.23 26.11 2.28
C GLU A 32 3.58 26.21 0.80
N ALA A 33 2.64 25.86 -0.12
CA ALA A 33 2.83 26.02 -1.55
C ALA A 33 3.03 27.51 -1.94
N LYS A 34 2.24 28.40 -1.34
CA LYS A 34 2.33 29.85 -1.56
C LYS A 34 3.66 30.41 -1.05
N ASP A 35 4.08 30.00 0.15
CA ASP A 35 5.37 30.43 0.75
C ASP A 35 6.56 29.95 -0.08
N ALA A 36 6.41 28.78 -0.77
CA ALA A 36 7.40 28.29 -1.72
C ALA A 36 7.33 28.97 -3.11
N GLY A 37 6.45 29.94 -3.31
CA GLY A 37 6.32 30.71 -4.55
C GLY A 37 5.53 30.00 -5.66
N ALA A 38 4.76 28.94 -5.34
CA ALA A 38 3.93 28.29 -6.33
C ALA A 38 2.71 29.15 -6.72
N THR A 39 2.40 29.16 -8.01
CA THR A 39 1.22 29.82 -8.58
C THR A 39 0.09 28.85 -8.90
N TYR A 40 0.37 27.55 -8.80
CA TYR A 40 -0.60 26.49 -8.94
C TYR A 40 -0.35 25.38 -7.90
N ARG A 41 -1.39 25.03 -7.15
CA ARG A 41 -1.40 23.93 -6.17
C ARG A 41 -2.42 22.86 -6.58
N SER A 42 -2.00 21.60 -6.69
CA SER A 42 -2.85 20.43 -6.86
C SER A 42 -2.80 19.50 -5.65
N GLY A 43 -3.95 19.00 -5.20
CA GLY A 43 -4.07 18.07 -4.10
C GLY A 43 -4.47 16.65 -4.51
N PRO A 44 -4.48 15.69 -3.58
CA PRO A 44 -4.85 14.31 -3.86
C PRO A 44 -6.35 14.12 -4.15
N GLU A 45 -6.71 12.92 -4.54
CA GLU A 45 -8.09 12.51 -4.86
C GLU A 45 -8.98 12.56 -3.62
N LEU A 46 -10.20 13.12 -3.78
CA LEU A 46 -11.22 13.23 -2.71
C LEU A 46 -10.69 13.80 -1.38
N GLU A 47 -9.73 14.71 -1.46
CA GLU A 47 -9.01 15.21 -0.28
C GLU A 47 -9.91 15.94 0.74
N ILE A 48 -11.09 16.44 0.33
CA ILE A 48 -12.00 17.14 1.24
C ILE A 48 -12.64 16.18 2.24
N CYS A 49 -13.25 15.10 1.79
CA CYS A 49 -13.90 14.12 2.67
C CYS A 49 -13.00 12.95 3.07
N GLY A 50 -11.88 12.75 2.37
CA GLY A 50 -11.07 11.55 2.40
C GLY A 50 -11.57 10.52 1.37
N TYR A 51 -10.62 9.74 0.82
CA TYR A 51 -10.94 8.74 -0.23
C TYR A 51 -11.79 7.57 0.30
N SER A 52 -11.54 7.13 1.52
CA SER A 52 -12.07 5.88 2.08
C SER A 52 -13.37 6.06 2.86
N CYS A 53 -14.25 6.96 2.42
CA CYS A 53 -15.57 7.14 3.03
C CYS A 53 -16.51 5.94 2.79
N GLU A 54 -16.23 5.07 1.81
CA GLU A 54 -17.02 3.87 1.52
C GLU A 54 -18.51 4.20 1.35
N ASP A 55 -19.41 3.47 2.01
CA ASP A 55 -20.86 3.68 1.89
C ASP A 55 -21.37 5.03 2.46
N HIS A 56 -20.51 5.79 3.18
CA HIS A 56 -20.84 7.17 3.54
C HIS A 56 -21.00 8.11 2.32
N PHE A 57 -20.51 7.72 1.13
CA PHE A 57 -20.80 8.45 -0.10
C PHE A 57 -22.28 8.43 -0.50
N TYR A 58 -23.12 7.55 0.07
CA TYR A 58 -24.57 7.57 -0.13
C TYR A 58 -25.28 8.59 0.76
N GLU A 59 -24.61 9.12 1.79
CA GLU A 59 -25.18 10.05 2.74
C GLU A 59 -25.16 11.48 2.16
N SER A 60 -26.31 12.15 2.21
CA SER A 60 -26.42 13.54 1.72
C SER A 60 -25.51 14.50 2.50
N ASP A 61 -25.24 14.20 3.78
CA ASP A 61 -24.40 15.01 4.64
C ASP A 61 -22.95 15.00 4.20
N THR A 62 -22.44 13.88 3.65
CA THR A 62 -21.10 13.82 3.06
C THR A 62 -20.94 14.82 1.94
N LEU A 63 -21.93 14.91 1.04
CA LEU A 63 -21.93 15.88 -0.06
C LEU A 63 -22.07 17.32 0.47
N LEU A 64 -22.97 17.53 1.43
CA LEU A 64 -23.21 18.85 2.03
C LEU A 64 -21.94 19.40 2.67
N HIS A 65 -21.29 18.62 3.53
CA HIS A 65 -20.10 19.06 4.24
C HIS A 65 -18.87 19.22 3.32
N CYS A 66 -18.80 18.51 2.20
CA CYS A 66 -17.81 18.82 1.17
C CYS A 66 -17.97 20.23 0.61
N TRP A 67 -19.22 20.68 0.37
CA TRP A 67 -19.50 22.04 -0.04
C TRP A 67 -19.23 23.07 1.06
N ASP A 68 -19.47 22.74 2.34
CA ASP A 68 -19.14 23.62 3.49
C ASP A 68 -17.63 23.86 3.56
N VAL A 69 -16.83 22.81 3.45
CA VAL A 69 -15.35 22.92 3.43
C VAL A 69 -14.90 23.75 2.23
N LEU A 70 -15.41 23.49 1.03
CA LEU A 70 -15.08 24.29 -0.15
C LEU A 70 -15.47 25.76 0.03
N ALA A 71 -16.63 26.04 0.63
CA ALA A 71 -17.05 27.43 0.94
C ALA A 71 -16.09 28.11 1.91
N SER A 72 -15.54 27.37 2.88
CA SER A 72 -14.53 27.88 3.81
C SER A 72 -13.21 28.20 3.09
N LEU A 73 -12.73 27.30 2.23
CA LEU A 73 -11.53 27.54 1.41
C LEU A 73 -11.68 28.75 0.49
N LEU A 74 -12.83 28.88 -0.20
CA LEU A 74 -13.12 30.01 -1.08
C LEU A 74 -13.16 31.36 -0.35
N LYS A 75 -13.47 31.39 0.95
CA LYS A 75 -13.46 32.60 1.78
C LYS A 75 -12.06 32.95 2.29
N SER A 76 -11.16 31.97 2.33
CA SER A 76 -9.85 32.14 2.93
C SER A 76 -8.93 32.98 2.05
N SER A 77 -8.25 33.96 2.64
CA SER A 77 -7.25 34.77 1.95
C SER A 77 -6.01 33.97 1.54
N VAL A 78 -5.76 32.83 2.18
CA VAL A 78 -4.68 31.90 1.80
C VAL A 78 -4.86 31.42 0.36
N CYS A 79 -6.10 31.27 -0.10
CA CYS A 79 -6.44 30.79 -1.45
C CYS A 79 -6.48 31.88 -2.53
N GLU A 80 -6.08 33.13 -2.21
CA GLU A 80 -6.04 34.21 -3.20
C GLU A 80 -4.72 34.18 -4.00
N ASP A 81 -4.79 34.60 -5.27
CA ASP A 81 -3.66 34.73 -6.22
C ASP A 81 -2.90 33.41 -6.50
N MET A 82 -3.59 32.31 -6.42
CA MET A 82 -3.11 30.98 -6.76
C MET A 82 -4.22 30.16 -7.41
N LEU A 83 -3.91 29.49 -8.53
CA LEU A 83 -4.79 28.46 -9.06
C LEU A 83 -4.77 27.25 -8.12
N ILE A 84 -5.93 26.77 -7.72
CA ILE A 84 -6.06 25.66 -6.77
C ILE A 84 -7.05 24.65 -7.33
N ASP A 85 -6.76 23.37 -7.26
CA ASP A 85 -7.73 22.31 -7.46
C ASP A 85 -7.79 21.38 -6.27
N VAL A 86 -9.02 20.94 -5.93
CA VAL A 86 -9.29 20.03 -4.82
C VAL A 86 -10.21 18.89 -5.27
N GLY A 87 -10.07 17.72 -4.64
CA GLY A 87 -10.92 16.55 -4.89
C GLY A 87 -12.11 16.47 -3.96
N MET A 88 -13.32 16.30 -4.51
CA MET A 88 -14.56 16.08 -3.75
C MET A 88 -15.63 15.37 -4.57
N PRO A 89 -16.59 14.66 -3.94
CA PRO A 89 -17.76 14.15 -4.63
C PRO A 89 -18.73 15.30 -4.99
N VAL A 90 -19.30 15.24 -6.20
CA VAL A 90 -20.31 16.21 -6.66
C VAL A 90 -21.47 15.47 -7.31
N MET A 91 -22.70 15.81 -6.92
CA MET A 91 -23.91 15.30 -7.55
C MET A 91 -24.37 16.24 -8.66
N HIS A 92 -24.46 15.73 -9.89
CA HIS A 92 -25.00 16.43 -11.05
C HIS A 92 -26.15 15.62 -11.67
N LYS A 93 -27.32 16.22 -11.82
CA LYS A 93 -28.54 15.56 -12.36
C LYS A 93 -28.84 14.20 -11.69
N ASN A 94 -28.75 14.18 -10.34
CA ASN A 94 -28.94 12.99 -9.49
C ASN A 94 -27.94 11.84 -9.72
N VAL A 95 -26.79 12.14 -10.30
CA VAL A 95 -25.66 11.21 -10.43
C VAL A 95 -24.47 11.74 -9.65
N THR A 96 -23.88 10.92 -8.80
CA THR A 96 -22.70 11.29 -8.02
C THR A 96 -21.44 10.96 -8.80
N TYR A 97 -20.55 11.95 -8.89
CA TYR A 97 -19.25 11.85 -9.56
C TYR A 97 -18.11 12.16 -8.59
N ASN A 98 -16.99 11.48 -8.74
CA ASN A 98 -15.72 11.87 -8.17
C ASN A 98 -15.14 13.01 -9.01
N CYS A 99 -14.88 14.17 -8.44
CA CYS A 99 -14.56 15.38 -9.19
C CYS A 99 -13.31 16.10 -8.70
N ARG A 100 -12.62 16.76 -9.64
CA ARG A 100 -11.70 17.87 -9.34
C ARG A 100 -12.47 19.18 -9.46
N VAL A 101 -12.36 20.04 -8.45
CA VAL A 101 -12.93 21.38 -8.45
C VAL A 101 -11.79 22.38 -8.48
N ALA A 102 -11.63 23.05 -9.63
CA ALA A 102 -10.61 24.09 -9.81
C ALA A 102 -11.20 25.47 -9.52
N PHE A 103 -10.48 26.28 -8.76
CA PHE A 103 -10.90 27.63 -8.38
C PHE A 103 -9.72 28.61 -8.29
N LEU A 104 -10.04 29.89 -8.40
CA LEU A 104 -9.10 31.01 -8.32
C LEU A 104 -9.85 32.24 -7.75
N ASN A 105 -9.26 32.93 -6.78
CA ASN A 105 -9.78 34.21 -6.27
C ASN A 105 -11.28 34.18 -5.99
N ARG A 106 -11.72 33.23 -5.15
CA ARG A 106 -13.12 33.01 -4.74
C ARG A 106 -14.08 32.60 -5.88
N ARG A 107 -13.59 32.22 -7.03
CA ARG A 107 -14.42 31.78 -8.17
C ARG A 107 -14.11 30.35 -8.54
N ILE A 108 -15.13 29.51 -8.66
CA ILE A 108 -15.01 28.18 -9.24
C ILE A 108 -14.92 28.34 -10.76
N LEU A 109 -13.90 27.70 -11.33
CA LEU A 109 -13.59 27.76 -12.76
C LEU A 109 -14.18 26.58 -13.51
N LEU A 110 -13.99 25.39 -12.95
CA LEU A 110 -14.37 24.12 -13.58
C LEU A 110 -14.61 23.06 -12.50
N ILE A 111 -15.66 22.27 -12.68
CA ILE A 111 -15.86 21.00 -11.97
C ILE A 111 -15.63 19.89 -13.00
N ARG A 112 -14.51 19.15 -12.85
CA ARG A 112 -14.12 18.10 -13.78
C ARG A 112 -14.38 16.72 -13.14
N PRO A 113 -15.40 15.96 -13.60
CA PRO A 113 -15.71 14.62 -13.12
C PRO A 113 -14.75 13.57 -13.67
N LYS A 114 -14.47 12.53 -12.88
CA LYS A 114 -13.64 11.38 -13.27
C LYS A 114 -14.26 10.62 -14.42
N MET A 115 -13.47 10.30 -15.45
CA MET A 115 -13.93 9.64 -16.66
C MET A 115 -13.65 8.12 -16.64
N ARG A 116 -12.66 7.69 -15.89
CA ARG A 116 -12.28 6.26 -15.76
C ARG A 116 -12.21 5.92 -14.27
N LEU A 117 -13.15 5.10 -13.81
CA LEU A 117 -13.21 4.64 -12.41
C LEU A 117 -12.27 3.48 -12.18
N CYS A 118 -11.71 3.39 -10.98
CA CYS A 118 -10.87 2.28 -10.58
C CYS A 118 -11.72 1.15 -9.99
N GLU A 119 -11.62 -0.05 -10.57
CA GLU A 119 -12.35 -1.26 -10.16
C GLU A 119 -11.41 -2.43 -9.85
N ASP A 120 -10.10 -2.20 -9.91
CA ASP A 120 -9.09 -3.22 -9.74
C ASP A 120 -8.69 -3.40 -8.27
N GLY A 121 -8.33 -4.62 -7.93
CA GLY A 121 -7.80 -4.94 -6.60
C GLY A 121 -8.78 -4.59 -5.47
N ASN A 122 -8.40 -3.60 -4.67
CA ASN A 122 -9.20 -3.13 -3.53
C ASN A 122 -10.17 -1.99 -3.87
N TYR A 123 -10.07 -1.40 -5.05
CA TYR A 123 -10.96 -0.32 -5.46
C TYR A 123 -12.33 -0.83 -5.89
N ARG A 124 -13.39 -0.06 -5.58
CA ARG A 124 -14.80 -0.33 -5.90
C ARG A 124 -15.55 0.97 -6.18
N GLU A 125 -14.96 1.85 -6.99
CA GLU A 125 -15.50 3.20 -7.19
C GLU A 125 -16.88 3.22 -7.84
N SER A 126 -17.17 2.27 -8.73
CA SER A 126 -18.50 2.17 -9.37
C SER A 126 -19.64 1.84 -8.39
N ARG A 127 -19.31 1.42 -7.15
CA ARG A 127 -20.31 1.28 -6.10
C ARG A 127 -20.93 2.62 -5.71
N TRP A 128 -20.16 3.70 -5.76
CA TRP A 128 -20.56 5.04 -5.27
C TRP A 128 -20.64 6.08 -6.37
N PHE A 129 -19.82 5.96 -7.41
CA PHE A 129 -19.65 6.95 -8.44
C PHE A 129 -20.00 6.41 -9.82
N SER A 130 -20.37 7.33 -10.73
CA SER A 130 -20.49 7.05 -12.16
C SER A 130 -19.34 7.71 -12.91
N PRO A 131 -18.83 7.10 -14.00
CA PRO A 131 -17.86 7.75 -14.86
C PRO A 131 -18.54 8.81 -15.71
N TRP A 132 -17.82 9.90 -15.98
CA TRP A 132 -18.27 10.86 -17.00
C TRP A 132 -17.92 10.34 -18.40
N THR A 133 -18.94 10.08 -19.20
CA THR A 133 -18.77 9.44 -20.51
C THR A 133 -18.82 10.43 -21.68
N LYS A 134 -19.10 11.70 -21.42
CA LYS A 134 -19.23 12.75 -22.44
C LYS A 134 -17.90 13.44 -22.67
N GLU A 135 -17.06 12.85 -23.52
CA GLU A 135 -15.74 13.41 -23.84
C GLU A 135 -15.86 14.81 -24.45
N ARG A 136 -14.99 15.73 -24.05
CA ARG A 136 -14.90 17.11 -24.52
C ARG A 136 -16.23 17.85 -24.48
N THR A 137 -17.04 17.56 -23.48
CA THR A 137 -18.35 18.15 -23.29
C THR A 137 -18.47 18.80 -21.93
N VAL A 138 -19.07 19.98 -21.91
CA VAL A 138 -19.34 20.77 -20.70
C VAL A 138 -20.84 21.00 -20.59
N GLU A 139 -21.37 20.88 -19.38
CA GLU A 139 -22.74 21.20 -19.02
C GLU A 139 -22.76 22.28 -17.94
N ASP A 140 -23.87 22.98 -17.83
CA ASP A 140 -24.09 23.95 -16.77
C ASP A 140 -24.39 23.24 -15.44
N TYR A 141 -23.63 23.60 -14.40
CA TYR A 141 -23.85 23.16 -13.02
C TYR A 141 -24.35 24.31 -12.18
N PHE A 142 -25.54 24.16 -11.58
CA PHE A 142 -26.11 25.14 -10.66
C PHE A 142 -25.48 24.96 -9.28
N LEU A 143 -24.74 25.97 -8.83
CA LEU A 143 -24.06 25.97 -7.55
C LEU A 143 -25.02 25.95 -6.36
N PRO A 144 -24.70 25.22 -5.26
CA PRO A 144 -25.43 25.33 -4.01
C PRO A 144 -25.47 26.77 -3.50
N ARG A 145 -26.58 27.15 -2.84
CA ARG A 145 -26.80 28.52 -2.36
C ARG A 145 -25.63 29.06 -1.51
N MET A 146 -25.03 28.21 -0.66
CA MET A 146 -23.89 28.59 0.18
C MET A 146 -22.67 29.01 -0.66
N ILE A 147 -22.41 28.35 -1.76
CA ILE A 147 -21.33 28.67 -2.69
C ILE A 147 -21.65 29.92 -3.50
N SER A 148 -22.88 30.03 -4.01
CA SER A 148 -23.32 31.22 -4.77
C SER A 148 -23.21 32.50 -3.94
N GLN A 149 -23.48 32.44 -2.62
CA GLN A 149 -23.33 33.57 -1.68
C GLN A 149 -21.86 34.00 -1.50
N VAL A 150 -20.91 33.06 -1.59
CA VAL A 150 -19.47 33.33 -1.45
C VAL A 150 -18.86 33.84 -2.74
N THR A 151 -19.23 33.21 -3.87
CA THR A 151 -18.58 33.42 -5.17
C THR A 151 -19.27 34.49 -6.03
N GLY A 152 -20.55 34.76 -5.77
CA GLY A 152 -21.41 35.55 -6.66
C GLY A 152 -21.79 34.82 -7.96
N GLN A 153 -21.38 33.55 -8.11
CA GLN A 153 -21.69 32.72 -9.29
C GLN A 153 -22.96 31.89 -9.03
N THR A 154 -23.79 31.73 -10.03
CA THR A 154 -24.97 30.83 -9.98
C THR A 154 -24.75 29.55 -10.75
N VAL A 155 -23.95 29.62 -11.82
CA VAL A 155 -23.66 28.51 -12.71
C VAL A 155 -22.16 28.46 -12.99
N VAL A 156 -21.63 27.23 -13.10
CA VAL A 156 -20.23 26.96 -13.47
C VAL A 156 -20.16 25.79 -14.45
N PRO A 157 -19.08 25.70 -15.27
CA PRO A 157 -18.86 24.58 -16.17
C PRO A 157 -18.66 23.27 -15.39
N PHE A 158 -19.34 22.21 -15.81
CA PHE A 158 -19.19 20.84 -15.33
C PHE A 158 -18.92 19.89 -16.49
N GLY A 159 -17.80 19.18 -16.50
CA GLY A 159 -17.49 18.22 -17.55
C GLY A 159 -16.02 18.14 -17.93
N ASP A 160 -15.78 17.60 -19.13
CA ASP A 160 -14.43 17.36 -19.65
C ASP A 160 -13.93 18.58 -20.44
N ALA A 161 -13.21 19.44 -19.73
CA ALA A 161 -12.65 20.69 -20.26
C ALA A 161 -11.27 20.98 -19.62
N VAL A 162 -10.59 21.99 -20.15
CA VAL A 162 -9.28 22.45 -19.69
C VAL A 162 -9.33 23.95 -19.35
N ILE A 163 -8.41 24.41 -18.50
CA ILE A 163 -8.29 25.82 -18.13
C ILE A 163 -7.21 26.47 -18.98
N ALA A 164 -7.53 27.56 -19.67
CA ALA A 164 -6.58 28.37 -20.41
C ALA A 164 -6.28 29.65 -19.67
N THR A 165 -5.05 29.78 -19.18
CA THR A 165 -4.49 30.98 -18.59
C THR A 165 -3.92 31.90 -19.69
N ARG A 166 -3.36 33.05 -19.34
CA ARG A 166 -2.71 33.97 -20.31
C ARG A 166 -1.47 33.33 -20.97
N ASP A 167 -0.82 32.38 -20.29
CA ASP A 167 0.52 31.88 -20.64
C ASP A 167 0.63 30.36 -20.75
N ALA A 168 -0.32 29.59 -20.20
CA ALA A 168 -0.33 28.12 -20.24
C ALA A 168 -1.76 27.54 -20.30
N CYS A 169 -1.84 26.25 -20.60
CA CYS A 169 -3.09 25.49 -20.55
C CYS A 169 -2.94 24.34 -19.53
N VAL A 170 -3.92 24.21 -18.61
CA VAL A 170 -3.95 23.23 -17.53
C VAL A 170 -5.09 22.24 -17.76
N GLY A 171 -4.80 20.95 -17.67
CA GLY A 171 -5.77 19.86 -17.74
C GLY A 171 -5.74 19.01 -16.47
N PHE A 172 -6.77 18.17 -16.32
CA PHE A 172 -6.93 17.35 -15.12
C PHE A 172 -7.14 15.89 -15.45
N GLU A 173 -6.52 15.02 -14.67
CA GLU A 173 -6.79 13.61 -14.57
C GLU A 173 -7.08 13.25 -13.08
N ILE A 174 -7.69 12.10 -12.85
CA ILE A 174 -7.94 11.58 -11.50
C ILE A 174 -7.49 10.13 -11.47
N CYS A 175 -6.47 9.84 -10.69
CA CYS A 175 -5.95 8.53 -10.31
C CYS A 175 -5.88 7.53 -11.50
N GLU A 176 -6.89 6.67 -11.65
CA GLU A 176 -7.00 5.61 -12.67
C GLU A 176 -6.81 6.12 -14.12
N GLU A 177 -7.09 7.38 -14.39
CA GLU A 177 -6.94 7.94 -15.72
C GLU A 177 -5.48 7.95 -16.21
N LEU A 178 -4.49 7.90 -15.29
CA LEU A 178 -3.09 7.68 -15.63
C LEU A 178 -2.80 6.22 -16.03
N TRP A 179 -3.47 5.26 -15.40
CA TRP A 179 -3.23 3.83 -15.58
C TRP A 179 -3.99 3.25 -16.79
N HIS A 180 -5.07 3.93 -17.20
CA HIS A 180 -5.95 3.46 -18.25
C HIS A 180 -5.26 3.48 -19.62
N PRO A 181 -5.46 2.44 -20.48
CA PRO A 181 -4.86 2.42 -21.82
C PRO A 181 -5.18 3.62 -22.72
N ALA A 182 -6.35 4.22 -22.52
CA ALA A 182 -6.78 5.45 -23.18
C ALA A 182 -6.75 6.63 -22.20
N SER A 183 -5.56 6.93 -21.65
CA SER A 183 -5.34 8.03 -20.70
C SER A 183 -5.65 9.38 -21.34
N ASN A 184 -6.32 10.26 -20.58
CA ASN A 184 -6.77 11.56 -21.08
C ASN A 184 -5.61 12.56 -21.30
N HIS A 185 -4.46 12.37 -20.64
CA HIS A 185 -3.27 13.20 -20.88
C HIS A 185 -2.79 13.15 -22.33
N ILE A 186 -3.01 12.04 -23.05
CA ILE A 186 -2.60 11.90 -24.46
C ILE A 186 -3.33 12.91 -25.35
N PRO A 187 -4.67 12.87 -25.46
CA PRO A 187 -5.38 13.84 -26.30
C PRO A 187 -5.29 15.27 -25.77
N MET A 188 -5.23 15.50 -24.44
CA MET A 188 -4.99 16.83 -23.88
C MET A 188 -3.65 17.41 -24.30
N SER A 189 -2.57 16.63 -24.22
CA SER A 189 -1.23 17.07 -24.65
C SER A 189 -1.17 17.35 -26.16
N LEU A 190 -1.87 16.58 -26.98
CA LEU A 190 -1.97 16.82 -28.42
C LEU A 190 -2.73 18.12 -28.74
N ASP A 191 -3.76 18.45 -27.96
CA ASP A 191 -4.50 19.72 -28.09
C ASP A 191 -3.78 20.92 -27.43
N GLY A 192 -2.54 20.75 -26.99
CA GLY A 192 -1.70 21.85 -26.49
C GLY A 192 -1.72 22.08 -25.00
N VAL A 193 -2.40 21.25 -24.20
CA VAL A 193 -2.35 21.34 -22.73
C VAL A 193 -0.91 21.09 -22.26
N GLU A 194 -0.34 22.04 -21.52
CA GLU A 194 1.09 22.03 -21.11
C GLU A 194 1.29 21.42 -19.75
N ILE A 195 0.34 21.61 -18.82
CA ILE A 195 0.38 21.13 -17.45
C ILE A 195 -0.81 20.22 -17.19
N ILE A 196 -0.58 19.02 -16.73
CA ILE A 196 -1.63 18.06 -16.38
C ILE A 196 -1.48 17.69 -14.91
N ALA A 197 -2.53 17.94 -14.14
CA ALA A 197 -2.60 17.59 -12.73
C ALA A 197 -3.42 16.32 -12.51
N ASN A 198 -2.91 15.40 -11.74
CA ASN A 198 -3.57 14.16 -11.34
C ASN A 198 -3.63 14.05 -9.82
N GLY A 199 -4.83 14.16 -9.25
CA GLY A 199 -5.09 13.84 -7.86
C GLY A 199 -5.36 12.34 -7.70
N SER A 200 -4.57 11.67 -6.89
CA SER A 200 -4.55 10.21 -6.72
C SER A 200 -4.82 9.76 -5.29
N GLY A 201 -5.38 8.55 -5.17
CA GLY A 201 -5.47 7.74 -3.96
C GLY A 201 -4.77 6.38 -4.17
N SER A 202 -3.50 6.39 -4.60
CA SER A 202 -2.74 5.18 -4.89
C SER A 202 -2.13 4.58 -3.62
N TYR A 203 -2.49 3.32 -3.34
CA TYR A 203 -2.01 2.62 -2.14
C TYR A 203 -0.73 1.82 -2.39
N PHE A 204 -0.08 1.50 -1.28
CA PHE A 204 1.14 0.73 -1.21
C PHE A 204 0.94 -0.74 -1.63
N GLU A 205 1.84 -1.23 -2.44
CA GLU A 205 2.13 -2.65 -2.67
C GLU A 205 3.63 -2.83 -2.77
N LEU A 206 4.13 -3.96 -2.29
CA LEU A 206 5.55 -4.28 -2.39
C LEU A 206 6.02 -4.26 -3.85
N ARG A 207 7.13 -3.58 -4.11
CA ARG A 207 7.78 -3.51 -5.44
C ARG A 207 7.00 -2.72 -6.49
N LYS A 208 6.02 -1.89 -6.10
CA LYS A 208 5.17 -1.13 -7.04
C LYS A 208 5.68 0.29 -7.33
N ALA A 209 6.57 0.83 -6.51
CA ALA A 209 7.00 2.22 -6.59
C ALA A 209 7.57 2.62 -7.96
N ASN A 210 8.34 1.72 -8.58
CA ASN A 210 8.90 1.94 -9.92
C ASN A 210 7.81 2.05 -11.01
N VAL A 211 6.70 1.30 -10.89
CA VAL A 211 5.62 1.32 -11.88
C VAL A 211 4.97 2.70 -11.94
N THR A 212 4.66 3.31 -10.80
CA THR A 212 4.11 4.66 -10.75
C THR A 212 5.08 5.68 -11.36
N VAL A 213 6.37 5.58 -11.05
CA VAL A 213 7.41 6.45 -11.62
C VAL A 213 7.48 6.30 -13.14
N ASP A 214 7.46 5.07 -13.66
CA ASP A 214 7.51 4.80 -15.11
C ASP A 214 6.28 5.37 -15.81
N LEU A 215 5.10 5.30 -15.18
CA LEU A 215 3.86 5.85 -15.76
C LEU A 215 3.90 7.37 -15.85
N VAL A 216 4.29 8.08 -14.78
CA VAL A 216 4.35 9.56 -14.80
C VAL A 216 5.44 10.08 -15.77
N LYS A 217 6.57 9.35 -15.89
CA LYS A 217 7.59 9.64 -16.92
C LYS A 217 7.04 9.42 -18.32
N SER A 218 6.37 8.28 -18.55
CA SER A 218 5.77 7.94 -19.85
C SER A 218 4.68 8.93 -20.27
N ALA A 219 3.92 9.47 -19.32
CA ALA A 219 2.85 10.46 -19.60
C ALA A 219 3.37 11.70 -20.30
N THR A 220 4.61 12.11 -20.04
CA THR A 220 5.21 13.32 -20.63
C THR A 220 6.29 13.03 -21.67
N PHE A 221 6.90 11.84 -21.67
CA PHE A 221 8.01 11.51 -22.58
C PHE A 221 7.64 11.56 -24.06
N LYS A 222 6.46 11.05 -24.44
CA LYS A 222 6.06 11.00 -25.86
C LYS A 222 5.49 12.30 -26.39
N ALA A 223 4.70 12.99 -25.55
CA ALA A 223 3.92 14.15 -25.95
C ALA A 223 4.53 15.48 -25.49
N GLY A 224 5.46 15.46 -24.57
CA GLY A 224 6.00 16.63 -23.86
C GLY A 224 4.96 17.24 -22.91
N GLY A 225 5.40 17.94 -21.89
CA GLY A 225 4.55 18.62 -20.91
C GLY A 225 5.02 18.41 -19.48
N CYS A 226 4.32 19.06 -18.56
CA CYS A 226 4.48 18.84 -17.13
C CYS A 226 3.34 17.94 -16.63
N TYR A 227 3.67 16.92 -15.82
CA TYR A 227 2.70 16.07 -15.14
C TYR A 227 2.88 16.21 -13.62
N MET A 228 1.82 16.67 -12.96
CA MET A 228 1.74 16.90 -11.53
C MET A 228 0.96 15.74 -10.92
N PHE A 229 1.64 14.83 -10.23
CA PHE A 229 1.04 13.68 -9.56
C PHE A 229 0.95 13.94 -8.05
N SER A 230 -0.26 14.15 -7.53
CA SER A 230 -0.55 14.38 -6.11
C SER A 230 -1.18 13.15 -5.51
N ASN A 231 -0.57 12.53 -4.49
CA ASN A 231 -1.08 11.30 -3.91
C ASN A 231 -1.42 11.44 -2.42
N LEU A 232 -2.40 10.68 -1.95
CA LEU A 232 -2.68 10.52 -0.54
C LEU A 232 -1.52 9.84 0.20
N ARG A 233 -1.44 10.08 1.50
CA ARG A 233 -0.61 9.35 2.48
C ARG A 233 -1.50 8.86 3.60
N GLY A 234 -1.10 7.77 4.28
CA GLY A 234 -1.74 7.31 5.49
C GLY A 234 -2.68 6.13 5.31
N CYS A 235 -3.21 5.67 6.43
CA CYS A 235 -4.11 4.53 6.50
C CYS A 235 -5.53 4.90 6.03
N ASP A 236 -6.16 3.99 5.28
CA ASP A 236 -7.57 4.12 4.87
C ASP A 236 -8.59 3.88 6.00
N GLY A 237 -8.12 3.51 7.20
CA GLY A 237 -8.98 3.05 8.30
C GLY A 237 -9.35 1.57 8.21
N GLY A 238 -8.84 0.86 7.22
CA GLY A 238 -9.00 -0.57 6.98
C GLY A 238 -7.65 -1.26 6.80
N ARG A 239 -7.31 -1.62 5.56
CA ARG A 239 -6.11 -2.39 5.23
C ARG A 239 -5.10 -1.66 4.37
N LEU A 240 -5.51 -0.60 3.69
CA LEU A 240 -4.66 0.10 2.76
C LEU A 240 -3.81 1.16 3.48
N TYR A 241 -2.61 1.33 2.99
CA TYR A 241 -1.77 2.47 3.29
C TYR A 241 -1.51 3.22 1.99
N PHE A 242 -1.97 4.47 1.89
CA PHE A 242 -1.62 5.36 0.79
C PHE A 242 -0.18 5.83 0.99
N ASN A 243 0.67 5.61 0.00
CA ASN A 243 2.12 5.67 0.20
C ASN A 243 2.79 7.00 -0.14
N GLY A 244 2.02 8.07 -0.42
CA GLY A 244 2.60 9.35 -0.81
C GLY A 244 3.36 9.28 -2.12
N GLY A 245 4.56 9.86 -2.16
CA GLY A 245 5.42 9.85 -3.34
C GLY A 245 4.92 10.73 -4.46
N SER A 246 4.20 11.83 -4.13
CA SER A 246 3.79 12.86 -5.10
C SER A 246 4.99 13.37 -5.89
N SER A 247 4.79 13.67 -7.17
CA SER A 247 5.92 14.03 -8.05
C SER A 247 5.53 15.03 -9.13
N ILE A 248 6.53 15.79 -9.60
CA ILE A 248 6.42 16.70 -10.73
C ILE A 248 7.40 16.23 -11.80
N THR A 249 6.87 15.94 -12.98
CA THR A 249 7.62 15.35 -14.10
C THR A 249 7.53 16.27 -15.31
N LEU A 250 8.65 16.56 -15.95
CA LEU A 250 8.75 17.40 -17.14
C LEU A 250 9.41 16.64 -18.29
N ASN A 251 8.73 16.51 -19.43
CA ASN A 251 9.28 15.93 -20.66
C ASN A 251 9.97 14.55 -20.45
N GLY A 252 9.39 13.71 -19.57
CA GLY A 252 9.92 12.38 -19.23
C GLY A 252 10.92 12.32 -18.08
N ASN A 253 11.25 13.46 -17.48
CA ASN A 253 12.21 13.54 -16.35
C ASN A 253 11.50 14.01 -15.08
N ILE A 254 11.78 13.38 -13.95
CA ILE A 254 11.26 13.82 -12.65
C ILE A 254 12.10 15.02 -12.18
N LEU A 255 11.42 16.14 -11.91
CA LEU A 255 12.04 17.32 -11.33
C LEU A 255 12.11 17.24 -9.82
N ASN A 256 11.02 16.80 -9.18
CA ASN A 256 10.97 16.63 -7.74
C ASN A 256 10.00 15.52 -7.35
N ARG A 257 10.25 14.85 -6.22
CA ARG A 257 9.42 13.78 -5.68
C ARG A 257 9.41 13.80 -4.16
N GLY A 258 8.22 13.77 -3.58
CA GLY A 258 8.02 13.66 -2.13
C GLY A 258 8.35 12.27 -1.58
N LYS A 259 8.37 12.18 -0.26
CA LYS A 259 8.64 10.94 0.48
C LYS A 259 7.53 9.90 0.24
N GLN A 260 7.94 8.65 0.17
CA GLN A 260 7.01 7.54 0.02
C GLN A 260 6.40 7.11 1.37
N PHE A 261 7.21 7.00 2.40
CA PHE A 261 6.80 6.63 3.76
C PHE A 261 7.24 7.71 4.74
N ALA A 262 6.31 8.30 5.45
CA ALA A 262 6.58 9.31 6.47
C ALA A 262 5.39 9.46 7.41
N LEU A 263 5.60 10.09 8.56
CA LEU A 263 4.56 10.35 9.56
C LEU A 263 3.94 11.74 9.41
N ASP A 264 4.54 12.61 8.59
CA ASP A 264 4.06 13.96 8.32
C ASP A 264 2.63 13.92 7.74
N ASP A 265 1.71 14.69 8.27
CA ASP A 265 0.34 14.80 7.77
C ASP A 265 0.23 15.63 6.49
N VAL A 266 1.16 16.56 6.28
CA VAL A 266 1.23 17.45 5.12
C VAL A 266 2.66 17.45 4.58
N GLU A 267 2.80 17.25 3.27
CA GLU A 267 4.06 17.44 2.55
C GLU A 267 3.77 18.14 1.22
N VAL A 268 4.45 19.24 0.96
CA VAL A 268 4.34 20.00 -0.27
C VAL A 268 5.62 19.83 -1.09
N THR A 269 5.46 19.27 -2.28
CA THR A 269 6.57 19.09 -3.24
C THR A 269 6.41 20.13 -4.34
N VAL A 270 7.41 20.98 -4.52
CA VAL A 270 7.40 22.06 -5.52
C VAL A 270 8.44 21.82 -6.59
N ALA A 271 8.17 22.32 -7.79
CA ALA A 271 9.18 22.42 -8.85
C ALA A 271 8.94 23.67 -9.69
N THR A 272 10.05 24.26 -10.12
CA THR A 272 10.11 25.39 -11.04
C THR A 272 10.64 24.93 -12.39
N PHE A 273 9.97 25.30 -13.50
CA PHE A 273 10.41 24.95 -14.84
C PHE A 273 10.06 26.05 -15.85
N ASP A 274 10.76 26.05 -17.00
CA ASP A 274 10.50 26.98 -18.10
C ASP A 274 9.44 26.39 -19.05
N LEU A 275 8.36 27.12 -19.29
CA LEU A 275 7.31 26.72 -20.26
C LEU A 275 7.86 26.53 -21.68
N GLU A 276 8.92 27.25 -22.05
CA GLU A 276 9.54 27.09 -23.35
C GLU A 276 10.23 25.73 -23.52
N ASP A 277 10.67 25.09 -22.44
CA ASP A 277 11.22 23.73 -22.50
C ASP A 277 10.17 22.72 -23.00
N ILE A 278 8.90 22.91 -22.62
CA ILE A 278 7.79 22.10 -23.15
C ILE A 278 7.59 22.35 -24.62
N ARG A 279 7.57 23.62 -25.04
CA ARG A 279 7.30 24.03 -26.43
C ARG A 279 8.41 23.58 -27.35
N ASN A 280 9.67 23.77 -26.94
CA ASN A 280 10.85 23.33 -27.69
C ASN A 280 10.91 21.82 -27.81
N TYR A 281 10.64 21.06 -26.73
CA TYR A 281 10.56 19.62 -26.76
C TYR A 281 9.50 19.12 -27.74
N ARG A 282 8.28 19.69 -27.68
CA ARG A 282 7.17 19.37 -28.59
C ARG A 282 7.49 19.68 -30.04
N ASN A 283 8.11 20.79 -30.32
CA ASN A 283 8.48 21.20 -31.67
C ASN A 283 9.55 20.30 -32.31
N SER A 284 10.40 19.68 -31.53
CA SER A 284 11.44 18.75 -32.00
C SER A 284 10.84 17.42 -32.48
N ILE A 285 9.62 17.03 -32.03
CA ILE A 285 8.97 15.75 -32.34
C ILE A 285 7.96 15.95 -33.50
N ARG A 286 8.39 15.75 -34.75
CA ARG A 286 7.55 15.98 -35.94
C ARG A 286 6.32 15.10 -36.01
N SER A 287 6.42 13.81 -35.64
CA SER A 287 5.28 12.88 -35.58
C SER A 287 4.19 13.36 -34.62
N ARG A 288 4.60 13.91 -33.47
CA ARG A 288 3.70 14.52 -32.49
C ARG A 288 2.99 15.75 -33.10
N SER A 289 3.72 16.61 -33.80
CA SER A 289 3.14 17.81 -34.45
C SER A 289 2.08 17.43 -35.47
N HIS A 290 2.29 16.38 -36.28
CA HIS A 290 1.29 15.86 -37.22
C HIS A 290 0.05 15.31 -36.47
N ALA A 291 0.24 14.54 -35.39
CA ALA A 291 -0.87 14.04 -34.60
C ALA A 291 -1.67 15.19 -33.93
N ALA A 292 -0.96 16.19 -33.42
CA ALA A 292 -1.58 17.40 -32.84
C ALA A 292 -2.45 18.17 -33.83
N ALA A 293 -1.99 18.33 -35.05
CA ALA A 293 -2.76 19.02 -36.09
C ALA A 293 -4.07 18.31 -36.45
N ALA A 294 -4.16 16.99 -36.21
CA ALA A 294 -5.36 16.18 -36.44
C ALA A 294 -6.22 15.98 -35.20
N SER A 295 -5.75 16.45 -34.01
CA SER A 295 -6.46 16.27 -32.75
C SER A 295 -7.67 17.18 -32.65
N GLN A 296 -8.72 16.68 -31.98
CA GLN A 296 -9.89 17.48 -31.65
C GLN A 296 -9.60 18.37 -30.43
N SER A 297 -10.08 19.60 -30.46
CA SER A 297 -9.90 20.56 -29.39
C SER A 297 -10.79 20.27 -28.18
N TYR A 298 -10.26 20.53 -26.97
CA TYR A 298 -11.02 20.58 -25.73
C TYR A 298 -11.76 21.92 -25.56
N PRO A 299 -12.94 21.94 -24.93
CA PRO A 299 -13.51 23.17 -24.40
C PRO A 299 -12.52 23.83 -23.42
N ARG A 300 -12.33 25.16 -23.60
CA ARG A 300 -11.38 25.93 -22.78
C ARG A 300 -12.11 26.95 -21.91
N VAL A 301 -11.97 26.78 -20.58
CA VAL A 301 -12.35 27.81 -19.62
C VAL A 301 -11.23 28.85 -19.58
N LYS A 302 -11.47 30.01 -20.17
CA LYS A 302 -10.47 31.09 -20.25
C LYS A 302 -10.50 31.93 -18.98
N ILE A 303 -9.32 32.18 -18.42
CA ILE A 303 -9.14 32.99 -17.23
C ILE A 303 -8.09 34.05 -17.39
N ASP A 304 -8.33 35.22 -16.82
CA ASP A 304 -7.42 36.35 -16.82
C ASP A 304 -6.40 36.24 -15.68
N PHE A 305 -5.54 35.25 -15.76
CA PHE A 305 -4.49 34.93 -14.80
C PHE A 305 -3.25 34.39 -15.54
N ALA A 306 -2.06 34.72 -15.06
CA ALA A 306 -0.80 34.15 -15.56
C ALA A 306 -0.21 33.24 -14.47
N LEU A 307 0.24 32.04 -14.87
CA LEU A 307 0.95 31.15 -13.96
C LEU A 307 2.40 31.60 -13.74
N THR A 308 2.98 32.32 -14.71
CA THR A 308 4.33 32.84 -14.59
C THR A 308 4.30 34.21 -13.88
N PRO A 309 5.21 34.48 -12.92
CA PRO A 309 5.29 35.78 -12.27
C PRO A 309 5.78 36.87 -13.25
N GLU A 310 5.45 38.11 -12.96
CA GLU A 310 5.88 39.26 -13.78
C GLU A 310 7.42 39.42 -13.76
N ASN A 311 8.05 39.03 -12.67
CA ASN A 311 9.52 39.11 -12.53
C ASN A 311 10.16 37.82 -13.07
N LEU A 312 10.86 37.95 -14.19
CA LEU A 312 11.50 36.85 -14.93
C LEU A 312 12.66 36.16 -14.20
N ILE A 313 13.10 36.67 -13.07
CA ILE A 313 14.36 36.24 -12.42
C ILE A 313 14.12 35.60 -11.05
N SER A 314 12.87 35.39 -10.64
CA SER A 314 12.59 35.03 -9.25
C SER A 314 13.07 33.63 -8.85
N ASN A 315 12.94 32.61 -9.69
CA ASN A 315 13.40 31.25 -9.36
C ASN A 315 14.07 30.59 -10.58
N PRO A 316 15.27 30.02 -10.44
CA PRO A 316 15.89 29.23 -11.51
C PRO A 316 15.12 27.92 -11.69
N PRO A 317 15.04 27.38 -12.93
CA PRO A 317 14.45 26.06 -13.17
C PRO A 317 15.19 24.95 -12.42
N ASP A 318 14.42 23.99 -11.90
CA ASP A 318 14.95 22.80 -11.24
C ASP A 318 15.59 21.84 -12.24
N ARG A 319 16.59 21.10 -11.78
CA ARG A 319 17.26 20.08 -12.57
C ARG A 319 16.55 18.73 -12.40
N PRO A 320 16.52 17.87 -13.44
CA PRO A 320 16.00 16.51 -13.31
C PRO A 320 16.74 15.69 -12.25
N LEU A 321 15.98 14.93 -11.45
CA LEU A 321 16.55 14.01 -10.45
C LEU A 321 17.27 12.80 -11.07
N ASP A 322 16.87 12.40 -12.27
CA ASP A 322 17.43 11.26 -13.00
C ASP A 322 18.61 11.66 -13.91
N GLY A 323 19.30 12.74 -13.61
CA GLY A 323 20.40 13.26 -14.45
C GLY A 323 21.35 12.14 -14.87
N ILE A 324 21.60 12.04 -16.18
CA ILE A 324 22.77 11.33 -16.70
C ILE A 324 23.95 11.94 -15.95
N GLN A 325 24.80 11.10 -15.32
CA GLN A 325 26.08 11.57 -14.80
C GLN A 325 26.75 12.40 -15.90
N ASP A 326 26.87 13.71 -15.69
CA ASP A 326 27.72 14.51 -16.55
C ASP A 326 29.09 13.87 -16.50
N VAL A 327 29.63 13.55 -17.67
CA VAL A 327 30.93 12.86 -17.85
C VAL A 327 32.08 13.70 -17.29
N TYR A 328 31.78 14.91 -16.85
CA TYR A 328 32.71 15.87 -16.20
C TYR A 328 32.30 15.94 -14.71
N GLY A 329 32.91 15.04 -13.93
CA GLY A 329 32.62 14.87 -12.52
C GLY A 329 32.72 16.17 -11.75
N ASP A 330 31.64 16.52 -11.08
CA ASP A 330 31.65 17.21 -9.80
C ASP A 330 30.59 16.55 -8.92
N ASP A 331 31.05 16.15 -7.73
CA ASP A 331 30.31 15.41 -6.71
C ASP A 331 29.41 16.38 -5.91
N ASP A 332 28.60 17.15 -6.63
CA ASP A 332 27.66 18.10 -6.05
C ASP A 332 26.32 17.40 -5.82
N GLY A 333 26.17 16.73 -4.68
CA GLY A 333 24.92 16.48 -3.94
C GLY A 333 23.60 16.34 -4.72
N GLN A 334 23.62 15.82 -5.96
CA GLN A 334 22.43 15.71 -6.79
C GLN A 334 21.46 14.69 -6.17
N SER A 335 20.24 15.14 -5.87
CA SER A 335 19.16 14.31 -5.41
C SER A 335 18.85 13.23 -6.45
N ARG A 336 19.20 11.98 -6.13
CA ARG A 336 18.86 10.83 -6.97
C ARG A 336 17.45 10.32 -6.62
N LEU A 337 16.75 9.79 -7.61
CA LEU A 337 15.51 9.09 -7.38
C LEU A 337 15.78 7.84 -6.51
N VAL A 338 15.28 7.84 -5.28
CA VAL A 338 15.49 6.75 -4.33
C VAL A 338 14.37 5.74 -4.45
N TYR A 339 14.71 4.46 -4.63
CA TYR A 339 13.81 3.32 -4.50
C TYR A 339 14.19 2.52 -3.27
N TYR A 340 13.20 2.22 -2.44
CA TYR A 340 13.41 1.34 -1.30
C TYR A 340 13.49 -0.14 -1.73
N THR A 341 14.30 -0.90 -1.04
CA THR A 341 14.29 -2.36 -1.15
C THR A 341 13.01 -2.93 -0.54
N PRO A 342 12.56 -4.13 -0.95
CA PRO A 342 11.36 -4.73 -0.34
C PRO A 342 11.47 -4.89 1.17
N GLU A 343 12.66 -5.10 1.71
CA GLU A 343 12.92 -5.20 3.14
C GLU A 343 12.72 -3.85 3.85
N GLU A 344 13.10 -2.76 3.22
CA GLU A 344 12.86 -1.39 3.71
C GLU A 344 11.39 -1.00 3.60
N GLU A 345 10.73 -1.37 2.49
CA GLU A 345 9.28 -1.19 2.34
C GLU A 345 8.50 -1.91 3.46
N ILE A 346 8.90 -3.15 3.82
CA ILE A 346 8.29 -3.91 4.92
C ILE A 346 8.58 -3.26 6.29
N ALA A 347 9.76 -2.65 6.45
CA ALA A 347 10.08 -1.95 7.70
C ALA A 347 9.21 -0.71 7.89
N MET A 348 8.89 0.03 6.81
CA MET A 348 8.29 1.37 6.89
C MET A 348 6.78 1.39 6.64
N ALA A 349 6.27 0.72 5.60
CA ALA A 349 4.86 0.83 5.25
C ALA A 349 3.92 0.31 6.34
N PRO A 350 4.09 -0.92 6.90
CA PRO A 350 3.28 -1.38 8.02
C PRO A 350 3.52 -0.57 9.30
N ALA A 351 4.70 0.03 9.49
CA ALA A 351 4.99 0.90 10.64
C ALA A 351 4.17 2.20 10.56
N CYS A 352 4.12 2.85 9.39
CA CYS A 352 3.28 4.02 9.16
C CYS A 352 1.78 3.67 9.30
N TRP A 353 1.36 2.51 8.80
CA TRP A 353 -0.02 2.03 8.92
C TRP A 353 -0.41 1.78 10.38
N LEU A 354 0.48 1.16 11.20
CA LEU A 354 0.28 0.97 12.64
C LEU A 354 0.22 2.30 13.40
N TRP A 355 1.06 3.27 13.01
CA TRP A 355 1.03 4.61 13.59
C TRP A 355 -0.33 5.29 13.43
N ASP A 356 -0.87 5.27 12.21
CA ASP A 356 -2.18 5.86 11.93
C ASP A 356 -3.31 5.13 12.68
N TYR A 357 -3.27 3.81 12.77
CA TYR A 357 -4.22 3.05 13.58
C TYR A 357 -4.14 3.42 15.06
N LEU A 358 -2.92 3.50 15.60
CA LEU A 358 -2.71 3.78 17.01
C LEU A 358 -3.25 5.17 17.39
N ARG A 359 -2.84 6.21 16.66
CA ARG A 359 -3.26 7.59 16.95
C ARG A 359 -4.75 7.84 16.72
N ARG A 360 -5.37 7.14 15.76
CA ARG A 360 -6.78 7.28 15.40
C ARG A 360 -7.71 6.43 16.27
N SER A 361 -7.25 5.32 16.82
CA SER A 361 -8.03 4.44 17.71
C SER A 361 -8.10 4.93 19.16
N CYS A 362 -7.31 5.92 19.54
CA CYS A 362 -7.16 6.39 20.90
C CYS A 362 -6.72 5.31 21.90
N GLN A 363 -6.02 4.26 21.42
CA GLN A 363 -5.43 3.24 22.28
C GLN A 363 -4.02 3.64 22.74
N GLY A 364 -3.59 3.09 23.89
CA GLY A 364 -2.32 3.46 24.51
C GLY A 364 -1.11 2.63 24.07
N GLY A 365 -1.24 1.79 23.04
CA GLY A 365 -0.17 0.95 22.51
C GLY A 365 -0.68 -0.38 21.97
N PHE A 366 0.24 -1.36 21.92
CA PHE A 366 -0.02 -2.69 21.35
C PHE A 366 0.27 -3.81 22.36
N PHE A 367 -0.49 -4.91 22.23
CA PHE A 367 -0.20 -6.18 22.86
C PHE A 367 0.12 -7.22 21.78
N LEU A 368 1.25 -7.90 21.89
CA LEU A 368 1.70 -8.90 20.92
C LEU A 368 1.97 -10.24 21.57
N PRO A 369 1.24 -11.31 21.26
CA PRO A 369 1.65 -12.68 21.54
C PRO A 369 2.97 -12.98 20.81
N LEU A 370 4.09 -13.09 21.55
CA LEU A 370 5.43 -13.27 20.99
C LEU A 370 5.89 -14.71 21.17
N SER A 371 5.80 -15.52 20.12
CA SER A 371 6.15 -16.95 20.17
C SER A 371 7.64 -17.24 20.02
N GLY A 372 8.46 -16.26 19.59
CA GLY A 372 9.87 -16.48 19.24
C GLY A 372 10.08 -17.08 17.84
N GLY A 373 9.03 -17.15 17.01
CA GLY A 373 9.08 -17.49 15.58
C GLY A 373 9.22 -16.27 14.68
N VAL A 374 9.47 -16.49 13.37
CA VAL A 374 9.70 -15.44 12.36
C VAL A 374 8.55 -14.43 12.32
N ASP A 375 7.30 -14.88 12.33
CA ASP A 375 6.13 -14.03 12.11
C ASP A 375 5.90 -13.04 13.25
N SER A 376 5.78 -13.55 14.49
CA SER A 376 5.61 -12.69 15.67
C SER A 376 6.81 -11.76 15.89
N SER A 377 8.03 -12.24 15.59
CA SER A 377 9.24 -11.41 15.62
C SER A 377 9.21 -10.30 14.57
N SER A 378 8.66 -10.58 13.38
CA SER A 378 8.49 -9.54 12.33
C SER A 378 7.50 -8.46 12.77
N SER A 379 6.36 -8.83 13.37
CA SER A 379 5.42 -7.85 13.94
C SER A 379 6.07 -6.99 15.03
N ALA A 380 6.88 -7.59 15.93
CA ALA A 380 7.62 -6.86 16.95
C ALA A 380 8.63 -5.87 16.36
N CYS A 381 9.39 -6.31 15.35
CA CYS A 381 10.38 -5.46 14.65
C CYS A 381 9.72 -4.30 13.88
N ILE A 382 8.53 -4.50 13.31
CA ILE A 382 7.76 -3.43 12.65
C ILE A 382 7.32 -2.36 13.66
N VAL A 383 6.87 -2.77 14.86
CA VAL A 383 6.55 -1.79 15.93
C VAL A 383 7.81 -1.02 16.36
N TYR A 384 8.96 -1.69 16.43
CA TYR A 384 10.22 -1.01 16.71
C TYR A 384 10.59 0.00 15.61
N SER A 385 10.42 -0.35 14.33
CA SER A 385 10.59 0.59 13.21
C SER A 385 9.66 1.80 13.33
N MET A 386 8.41 1.60 13.76
CA MET A 386 7.48 2.70 14.04
C MET A 386 8.01 3.60 15.15
N CYS A 387 8.53 3.02 16.26
CA CYS A 387 9.13 3.79 17.33
C CYS A 387 10.34 4.61 16.86
N GLU A 388 11.19 4.05 16.00
CA GLU A 388 12.31 4.79 15.39
C GLU A 388 11.82 5.97 14.56
N MET A 389 10.83 5.76 13.69
CA MET A 389 10.26 6.84 12.86
C MET A 389 9.65 7.95 13.71
N ILE A 390 8.96 7.61 14.82
CA ILE A 390 8.40 8.61 15.75
C ILE A 390 9.50 9.43 16.40
N VAL A 391 10.53 8.78 16.94
CA VAL A 391 11.67 9.46 17.58
C VAL A 391 12.39 10.37 16.58
N GLU A 392 12.61 9.88 15.37
CA GLU A 392 13.23 10.66 14.31
C GLU A 392 12.39 11.88 13.90
N SER A 393 11.07 11.71 13.72
CA SER A 393 10.13 12.79 13.35
C SER A 393 10.11 13.88 14.45
N VAL A 394 9.98 13.47 15.72
CA VAL A 394 10.01 14.41 16.85
C VAL A 394 11.35 15.12 16.97
N SER A 395 12.46 14.43 16.75
CA SER A 395 13.80 15.06 16.77
C SER A 395 14.00 16.12 15.69
N LYS A 396 13.28 15.99 14.57
CA LYS A 396 13.23 16.97 13.46
C LYS A 396 12.24 18.10 13.71
N GLY A 397 11.53 18.11 14.84
CA GLY A 397 10.62 19.17 15.24
C GLY A 397 9.17 18.97 14.83
N ASP A 398 8.74 17.76 14.47
CA ASP A 398 7.33 17.47 14.16
C ASP A 398 6.47 17.57 15.42
N THR A 399 5.74 18.66 15.53
CA THR A 399 4.86 18.93 16.68
C THR A 399 3.59 18.10 16.66
N VAL A 400 3.09 17.68 15.49
CA VAL A 400 1.88 16.86 15.37
C VAL A 400 2.15 15.47 15.90
N VAL A 401 3.24 14.83 15.44
CA VAL A 401 3.67 13.52 15.93
C VAL A 401 3.97 13.56 17.43
N LEU A 402 4.59 14.65 17.92
CA LEU A 402 4.84 14.83 19.36
C LEU A 402 3.52 14.92 20.17
N MET A 403 2.54 15.68 19.68
CA MET A 403 1.25 15.79 20.36
C MET A 403 0.48 14.47 20.36
N ASP A 404 0.53 13.71 19.27
CA ASP A 404 -0.16 12.43 19.17
C ASP A 404 0.49 11.36 20.06
N ILE A 405 1.83 11.29 20.12
CA ILE A 405 2.50 10.33 21.02
C ILE A 405 2.26 10.67 22.49
N ARG A 406 2.18 11.96 22.87
CA ARG A 406 1.79 12.39 24.22
C ARG A 406 0.39 11.92 24.60
N LYS A 407 -0.58 12.05 23.71
CA LYS A 407 -1.95 11.53 23.93
C LYS A 407 -1.95 10.01 24.11
N ILE A 408 -1.22 9.28 23.24
CA ILE A 408 -1.10 7.81 23.30
C ILE A 408 -0.48 7.37 24.63
N VAL A 409 0.59 8.03 25.05
CA VAL A 409 1.27 7.71 26.32
C VAL A 409 0.43 8.16 27.53
N GLY A 410 -0.42 9.18 27.37
CA GLY A 410 -1.20 9.79 28.45
C GLY A 410 -0.37 10.71 29.35
N ASP A 411 0.73 11.25 28.84
CA ASP A 411 1.62 12.18 29.54
C ASP A 411 1.99 13.33 28.58
N TYR A 412 1.53 14.53 28.91
CA TYR A 412 1.73 15.73 28.08
C TYR A 412 3.15 16.31 28.12
N GLU A 413 3.96 15.88 29.09
CA GLU A 413 5.39 16.27 29.17
C GLU A 413 6.30 15.25 28.50
N TYR A 414 5.75 14.10 28.05
CA TYR A 414 6.54 13.03 27.44
C TYR A 414 7.22 13.48 26.15
N ILE A 415 8.52 13.16 26.04
CA ILE A 415 9.31 13.38 24.82
C ILE A 415 10.00 12.06 24.47
N PRO A 416 9.70 11.43 23.33
CA PRO A 416 10.37 10.22 22.89
C PRO A 416 11.78 10.55 22.39
N ILE A 417 12.82 10.05 23.09
CA ILE A 417 14.23 10.29 22.75
C ILE A 417 14.97 9.01 22.34
N ASP A 418 14.44 7.86 22.70
CA ASP A 418 15.03 6.55 22.38
C ASP A 418 13.95 5.57 21.92
N PRO A 419 14.13 4.93 20.75
CA PRO A 419 13.18 3.95 20.23
C PRO A 419 12.89 2.78 21.17
N LYS A 420 13.88 2.30 21.93
CA LYS A 420 13.70 1.20 22.90
C LYS A 420 12.85 1.64 24.09
N GLN A 421 13.08 2.84 24.58
CA GLN A 421 12.26 3.40 25.67
C GLN A 421 10.81 3.58 25.22
N LEU A 422 10.61 4.12 24.03
CA LEU A 422 9.28 4.26 23.46
C LEU A 422 8.62 2.89 23.25
N CYS A 423 9.36 1.92 22.72
CA CYS A 423 8.89 0.54 22.56
C CYS A 423 8.48 -0.07 23.89
N ASN A 424 9.25 0.14 24.99
CA ASN A 424 8.85 -0.28 26.33
C ASN A 424 7.51 0.34 26.77
N THR A 425 7.28 1.57 26.39
CA THR A 425 6.10 2.33 26.80
C THR A 425 4.82 1.86 26.10
N ILE A 426 4.90 1.55 24.78
CA ILE A 426 3.71 1.29 23.96
C ILE A 426 3.58 -0.15 23.46
N LEU A 427 4.59 -1.03 23.63
CA LEU A 427 4.54 -2.43 23.22
C LEU A 427 4.67 -3.37 24.40
N VAL A 428 3.60 -4.10 24.67
CA VAL A 428 3.60 -5.23 25.61
C VAL A 428 3.70 -6.52 24.81
N THR A 429 4.71 -7.35 25.09
CA THR A 429 4.89 -8.66 24.47
C THR A 429 4.68 -9.75 25.48
N CYS A 430 4.10 -10.88 25.08
CA CYS A 430 3.86 -12.00 25.99
C CYS A 430 4.15 -13.35 25.32
N TYR A 431 5.08 -14.10 25.90
CA TYR A 431 5.24 -15.52 25.58
C TYR A 431 4.24 -16.34 26.40
N MET A 432 3.40 -17.13 25.73
CA MET A 432 2.36 -17.96 26.36
C MET A 432 2.65 -19.43 26.09
N GLY A 433 3.48 -20.01 26.94
CA GLY A 433 3.91 -21.40 26.85
C GLY A 433 2.92 -22.38 27.45
N THR A 434 3.07 -23.65 27.05
CA THR A 434 2.41 -24.83 27.63
C THR A 434 3.47 -25.90 27.94
N GLU A 435 3.09 -27.02 28.53
CA GLU A 435 3.95 -28.22 28.67
C GLU A 435 4.53 -28.72 27.33
N ASN A 436 3.87 -28.35 26.19
CA ASN A 436 4.28 -28.72 24.84
C ASN A 436 5.26 -27.72 24.21
N SER A 437 5.60 -26.64 24.90
CA SER A 437 6.46 -25.57 24.40
C SER A 437 7.92 -25.78 24.77
N SER A 438 8.83 -25.42 23.84
CA SER A 438 10.27 -25.59 24.08
C SER A 438 10.88 -24.43 24.88
N ALA A 439 11.96 -24.74 25.59
CA ALA A 439 12.74 -23.72 26.30
C ALA A 439 13.41 -22.74 25.32
N GLU A 440 13.76 -23.21 24.13
CA GLU A 440 14.44 -22.46 23.10
C GLU A 440 13.52 -21.36 22.51
N THR A 441 12.25 -21.65 22.24
CA THR A 441 11.28 -20.64 21.75
C THR A 441 11.04 -19.56 22.80
N LYS A 442 10.92 -19.95 24.07
CA LYS A 442 10.83 -19.01 25.19
C LYS A 442 12.06 -18.11 25.31
N ALA A 443 13.24 -18.67 25.20
CA ALA A 443 14.49 -17.91 25.27
C ALA A 443 14.61 -16.92 24.10
N ARG A 444 14.30 -17.34 22.86
CA ARG A 444 14.31 -16.47 21.67
C ARG A 444 13.32 -15.30 21.81
N ALA A 445 12.11 -15.55 22.31
CA ALA A 445 11.12 -14.50 22.54
C ALA A 445 11.60 -13.48 23.58
N ALA A 446 12.14 -13.94 24.71
CA ALA A 446 12.64 -13.09 25.78
C ALA A 446 13.85 -12.25 25.34
N GLU A 447 14.79 -12.87 24.60
CA GLU A 447 15.99 -12.19 24.11
C GLU A 447 15.64 -11.10 23.08
N LEU A 448 14.75 -11.40 22.11
CA LEU A 448 14.29 -10.39 21.17
C LEU A 448 13.58 -9.23 21.88
N ALA A 449 12.67 -9.54 22.80
CA ALA A 449 11.94 -8.54 23.57
C ALA A 449 12.89 -7.61 24.34
N SER A 450 13.94 -8.16 24.96
CA SER A 450 14.99 -7.40 25.66
C SER A 450 15.75 -6.49 24.69
N GLN A 451 16.13 -6.99 23.51
CA GLN A 451 16.95 -6.24 22.57
C GLN A 451 16.19 -5.08 21.91
N ILE A 452 14.89 -5.24 21.63
CA ILE A 452 14.01 -4.15 21.12
C ILE A 452 13.43 -3.28 22.24
N GLY A 453 13.58 -3.68 23.50
CA GLY A 453 13.12 -2.92 24.66
C GLY A 453 11.64 -3.06 25.00
N SER A 454 10.88 -4.03 24.42
CA SER A 454 9.45 -4.20 24.75
C SER A 454 9.21 -4.61 26.21
N TYR A 455 8.02 -4.26 26.75
CA TYR A 455 7.60 -4.70 28.07
C TYR A 455 7.14 -6.16 28.01
N HIS A 456 8.01 -7.09 28.41
CA HIS A 456 7.84 -8.53 28.15
C HIS A 456 7.36 -9.31 29.36
N HIS A 457 6.42 -10.23 29.10
CA HIS A 457 5.98 -11.26 30.05
C HIS A 457 6.15 -12.66 29.48
N SER A 458 6.46 -13.64 30.36
CA SER A 458 6.41 -15.07 30.01
C SER A 458 5.47 -15.76 30.99
N ILE A 459 4.42 -16.40 30.48
CA ILE A 459 3.41 -17.09 31.27
C ILE A 459 3.24 -18.53 30.81
N VAL A 460 2.71 -19.36 31.70
CA VAL A 460 2.33 -20.77 31.44
C VAL A 460 0.81 -20.87 31.55
N ILE A 461 0.16 -21.40 30.50
CA ILE A 461 -1.31 -21.41 30.40
C ILE A 461 -1.96 -22.77 30.70
N ASP A 462 -1.20 -23.77 31.18
CA ASP A 462 -1.70 -25.13 31.40
C ASP A 462 -2.84 -25.20 32.42
N THR A 463 -2.86 -24.33 33.43
CA THR A 463 -3.96 -24.23 34.39
C THR A 463 -5.29 -23.90 33.69
N ALA A 464 -5.28 -22.96 32.72
CA ALA A 464 -6.48 -22.59 31.98
C ALA A 464 -6.94 -23.73 31.05
N ILE A 465 -5.99 -24.42 30.39
CA ILE A 465 -6.25 -25.58 29.56
C ILE A 465 -6.92 -26.69 30.36
N SER A 466 -6.31 -27.03 31.53
CA SER A 466 -6.82 -28.06 32.42
C SER A 466 -8.22 -27.76 32.95
N ALA A 467 -8.51 -26.48 33.27
CA ALA A 467 -9.85 -26.06 33.68
C ALA A 467 -10.90 -26.29 32.61
N ILE A 468 -10.64 -25.93 31.35
CA ILE A 468 -11.56 -26.14 30.23
C ILE A 468 -11.78 -27.63 29.94
N LEU A 469 -10.70 -28.41 29.95
CA LEU A 469 -10.81 -29.87 29.75
C LEU A 469 -11.54 -30.56 30.91
N GLY A 470 -11.36 -30.05 32.15
CA GLY A 470 -12.09 -30.54 33.34
C GLY A 470 -13.63 -30.33 33.19
N ILE A 471 -14.07 -29.19 32.64
CA ILE A 471 -15.50 -28.95 32.35
C ILE A 471 -16.02 -29.99 31.34
N PHE A 472 -15.27 -30.25 30.27
CA PHE A 472 -15.67 -31.25 29.26
C PHE A 472 -15.77 -32.65 29.90
N GLN A 473 -14.80 -33.03 30.72
CA GLN A 473 -14.78 -34.31 31.42
C GLN A 473 -15.96 -34.45 32.42
N GLN A 474 -16.29 -33.38 33.14
CA GLN A 474 -17.43 -33.38 34.08
C GLN A 474 -18.76 -33.69 33.37
N VAL A 475 -18.95 -33.16 32.17
CA VAL A 475 -20.19 -33.32 31.39
C VAL A 475 -20.22 -34.64 30.67
N THR A 476 -19.13 -35.01 29.99
CA THR A 476 -19.13 -36.18 29.07
C THR A 476 -18.59 -37.47 29.70
N LYS A 477 -17.88 -37.38 30.82
CA LYS A 477 -17.12 -38.44 31.45
C LYS A 477 -15.99 -39.00 30.57
N LEU A 478 -15.61 -38.28 29.51
CA LEU A 478 -14.54 -38.64 28.59
C LEU A 478 -13.37 -37.63 28.71
N THR A 479 -12.16 -38.14 28.54
CA THR A 479 -10.93 -37.27 28.49
C THR A 479 -10.27 -37.44 27.12
N PRO A 480 -10.17 -36.38 26.33
CA PRO A 480 -9.52 -36.44 25.02
C PRO A 480 -7.99 -36.63 25.21
N ARG A 481 -7.36 -37.33 24.24
CA ARG A 481 -5.92 -37.62 24.25
C ARG A 481 -5.27 -37.15 22.97
N PHE A 482 -4.01 -36.75 23.06
CA PHE A 482 -3.19 -36.50 21.88
C PHE A 482 -2.97 -37.78 21.07
N ARG A 483 -2.73 -37.64 19.77
CA ARG A 483 -2.46 -38.78 18.87
C ARG A 483 -1.27 -39.62 19.38
N VAL A 484 -0.22 -38.97 19.85
CA VAL A 484 0.96 -39.63 20.46
C VAL A 484 0.64 -40.41 21.72
N GLN A 485 -0.48 -40.13 22.37
CA GLN A 485 -1.00 -40.81 23.55
C GLN A 485 -2.15 -41.82 23.23
N GLY A 486 -2.33 -42.15 21.94
CA GLY A 486 -3.36 -43.07 21.46
C GLY A 486 -4.73 -42.45 21.19
N GLY A 487 -4.84 -41.11 21.16
CA GLY A 487 -6.06 -40.40 20.78
C GLY A 487 -6.34 -40.39 19.27
N SER A 488 -7.57 -40.17 18.89
CA SER A 488 -7.99 -40.00 17.50
C SER A 488 -7.52 -38.66 16.92
N PRO A 489 -7.47 -38.52 15.57
CA PRO A 489 -7.16 -37.21 14.94
C PRO A 489 -8.11 -36.09 15.38
N ARG A 490 -9.37 -36.41 15.70
CA ARG A 490 -10.38 -35.45 16.19
C ARG A 490 -10.04 -34.95 17.59
N GLU A 491 -9.65 -35.84 18.49
CA GLU A 491 -9.23 -35.48 19.85
C GLU A 491 -7.96 -34.63 19.82
N ASN A 492 -6.98 -35.04 19.03
CA ASN A 492 -5.73 -34.34 18.84
C ASN A 492 -5.95 -32.89 18.37
N LEU A 493 -6.77 -32.71 17.32
CA LEU A 493 -7.12 -31.38 16.81
C LEU A 493 -7.88 -30.53 17.84
N ALA A 494 -8.76 -31.13 18.64
CA ALA A 494 -9.49 -30.43 19.69
C ALA A 494 -8.56 -29.88 20.76
N LEU A 495 -7.58 -30.69 21.21
CA LEU A 495 -6.58 -30.28 22.21
C LEU A 495 -5.68 -29.14 21.70
N GLN A 496 -5.21 -29.20 20.44
CA GLN A 496 -4.47 -28.11 19.80
C GLN A 496 -5.32 -26.83 19.75
N ASN A 497 -6.56 -26.93 19.30
CA ASN A 497 -7.48 -25.80 19.15
C ASN A 497 -7.81 -25.12 20.49
N VAL A 498 -7.91 -25.86 21.60
CA VAL A 498 -8.11 -25.27 22.93
C VAL A 498 -6.94 -24.41 23.32
N GLN A 499 -5.69 -24.91 23.17
CA GLN A 499 -4.48 -24.16 23.46
C GLN A 499 -4.40 -22.86 22.64
N ALA A 500 -4.62 -22.96 21.31
CA ALA A 500 -4.55 -21.84 20.40
C ALA A 500 -5.57 -20.72 20.75
N ARG A 501 -6.83 -21.11 21.06
CA ARG A 501 -7.88 -20.14 21.42
C ARG A 501 -7.70 -19.51 22.77
N LEU A 502 -7.22 -20.26 23.77
CA LEU A 502 -6.93 -19.70 25.10
C LEU A 502 -5.85 -18.65 25.06
N ARG A 503 -4.84 -18.79 24.19
CA ARG A 503 -3.83 -17.72 23.98
C ARG A 503 -4.49 -16.40 23.56
N MET A 504 -5.52 -16.45 22.69
CA MET A 504 -6.24 -15.23 22.28
C MET A 504 -7.09 -14.65 23.41
N VAL A 505 -7.81 -15.48 24.18
CA VAL A 505 -8.59 -15.01 25.34
C VAL A 505 -7.69 -14.30 26.34
N ILE A 506 -6.53 -14.87 26.63
CA ILE A 506 -5.55 -14.28 27.55
C ILE A 506 -4.94 -13.02 26.96
N ALA A 507 -4.64 -13.00 25.66
CA ALA A 507 -4.13 -11.81 24.97
C ALA A 507 -5.06 -10.61 25.13
N TYR A 508 -6.36 -10.79 24.92
CA TYR A 508 -7.35 -9.72 25.11
C TYR A 508 -7.49 -9.29 26.56
N LEU A 509 -7.46 -10.23 27.52
CA LEU A 509 -7.49 -9.89 28.94
C LEU A 509 -6.30 -8.99 29.32
N PHE A 510 -5.10 -9.38 28.88
CA PHE A 510 -3.90 -8.59 29.14
C PHE A 510 -3.92 -7.25 28.40
N ALA A 511 -4.36 -7.22 27.14
CA ALA A 511 -4.46 -5.99 26.36
C ALA A 511 -5.38 -4.94 27.03
N GLN A 512 -6.46 -5.39 27.66
CA GLN A 512 -7.38 -4.50 28.37
C GLN A 512 -6.83 -4.01 29.70
N LEU A 513 -6.02 -4.81 30.41
CA LEU A 513 -5.64 -4.53 31.79
C LEU A 513 -4.19 -4.07 31.98
N MET A 514 -3.29 -4.30 31.02
CA MET A 514 -1.86 -4.02 31.22
C MET A 514 -1.55 -2.54 31.41
N LEU A 515 -2.28 -1.62 30.79
CA LEU A 515 -2.10 -0.19 31.03
C LEU A 515 -2.56 0.19 32.44
N TRP A 516 -3.66 -0.38 32.92
CA TRP A 516 -4.10 -0.20 34.32
C TRP A 516 -3.03 -0.70 35.32
N VAL A 517 -2.42 -1.88 35.07
CA VAL A 517 -1.31 -2.40 35.90
C VAL A 517 -0.12 -1.43 35.91
N ARG A 518 0.11 -0.71 34.81
CA ARG A 518 1.20 0.27 34.65
C ARG A 518 0.80 1.69 35.10
N GLY A 519 -0.39 1.88 35.67
CA GLY A 519 -0.88 3.20 36.12
C GLY A 519 -1.23 4.17 34.97
N ARG A 520 -1.52 3.62 33.77
CA ARG A 520 -1.86 4.40 32.58
C ARG A 520 -3.32 4.18 32.16
N PRO A 521 -3.98 5.20 31.57
CA PRO A 521 -5.35 5.06 31.07
C PRO A 521 -5.39 4.27 29.73
N GLY A 522 -6.60 3.80 29.37
CA GLY A 522 -6.88 3.14 28.09
C GLY A 522 -6.59 1.66 28.06
N GLY A 523 -6.48 1.12 26.84
CA GLY A 523 -6.18 -0.28 26.54
C GLY A 523 -5.14 -0.39 25.42
N LEU A 524 -4.84 -1.62 25.03
CA LEU A 524 -3.89 -1.95 23.98
C LEU A 524 -4.62 -2.63 22.81
N LEU A 525 -4.18 -2.37 21.58
CA LEU A 525 -4.60 -3.15 20.41
C LEU A 525 -3.83 -4.47 20.39
N VAL A 526 -4.53 -5.58 20.18
CA VAL A 526 -3.89 -6.89 20.01
C VAL A 526 -3.40 -7.02 18.58
N LEU A 527 -2.10 -7.30 18.42
CA LEU A 527 -1.49 -7.54 17.10
C LEU A 527 -1.53 -9.01 16.71
N GLY A 528 -2.03 -9.28 15.53
CA GLY A 528 -1.90 -10.57 14.86
C GLY A 528 -0.52 -10.75 14.21
N SER A 529 -0.18 -12.01 13.94
CA SER A 529 1.09 -12.36 13.29
C SER A 529 0.95 -13.55 12.32
N SER A 530 -0.21 -13.74 11.72
CA SER A 530 -0.36 -14.72 10.64
C SER A 530 0.06 -14.09 9.31
N ASN A 531 0.91 -14.78 8.55
CA ASN A 531 1.39 -14.30 7.25
C ASN A 531 0.44 -14.69 6.11
N VAL A 532 0.69 -14.14 4.90
CA VAL A 532 -0.19 -14.37 3.74
C VAL A 532 -0.24 -15.83 3.30
N ASP A 533 0.85 -16.59 3.43
CA ASP A 533 0.92 -17.97 2.98
C ASP A 533 0.08 -18.89 3.88
N GLU A 534 0.14 -18.68 5.20
CA GLU A 534 -0.68 -19.38 6.19
C GLU A 534 -2.17 -19.08 5.98
N ALA A 535 -2.51 -17.82 5.80
CA ALA A 535 -3.87 -17.40 5.53
C ALA A 535 -4.40 -18.01 4.20
N LEU A 536 -3.60 -18.01 3.13
CA LEU A 536 -3.96 -18.60 1.84
C LEU A 536 -4.27 -20.09 1.96
N ARG A 537 -3.46 -20.84 2.71
CA ARG A 537 -3.64 -22.28 2.96
C ARG A 537 -4.78 -22.54 3.97
N GLY A 538 -5.10 -21.57 4.82
CA GLY A 538 -5.98 -21.71 5.98
C GLY A 538 -5.33 -22.50 7.13
N TYR A 539 -4.02 -22.39 7.28
CA TYR A 539 -3.22 -22.96 8.37
C TYR A 539 -3.31 -22.10 9.61
N LEU A 540 -4.47 -22.07 10.19
CA LEU A 540 -4.78 -21.35 11.43
C LEU A 540 -5.96 -22.04 12.13
N THR A 541 -6.06 -21.84 13.44
CA THR A 541 -7.23 -22.21 14.23
C THR A 541 -8.20 -21.03 14.26
N LYS A 542 -9.48 -21.26 13.93
CA LYS A 542 -10.48 -20.21 14.00
C LYS A 542 -10.57 -19.64 15.42
N TYR A 543 -10.45 -18.32 15.57
CA TYR A 543 -10.44 -17.58 16.84
C TYR A 543 -9.17 -17.79 17.71
N ASP A 544 -8.04 -18.10 17.09
CA ASP A 544 -6.73 -18.01 17.74
C ASP A 544 -6.11 -16.59 17.56
N CYS A 545 -4.82 -16.45 17.78
CA CYS A 545 -4.13 -15.17 17.64
C CYS A 545 -4.17 -14.56 16.22
N SER A 546 -4.68 -15.30 15.22
CA SER A 546 -4.98 -14.73 13.90
C SER A 546 -6.24 -13.86 13.87
N SER A 547 -7.06 -13.89 14.91
CA SER A 547 -8.29 -13.09 15.07
C SER A 547 -8.07 -11.89 16.00
N ALA A 548 -6.91 -11.26 15.93
CA ALA A 548 -6.52 -10.07 16.68
C ALA A 548 -7.26 -8.80 16.19
N ASP A 549 -6.94 -7.63 16.73
CA ASP A 549 -7.55 -6.38 16.28
C ASP A 549 -7.02 -5.97 14.90
N ILE A 550 -5.71 -6.02 14.70
CA ILE A 550 -5.03 -5.69 13.45
C ILE A 550 -3.80 -6.57 13.24
N ASN A 551 -3.34 -6.71 12.00
CA ASN A 551 -2.19 -7.54 11.65
C ASN A 551 -1.23 -6.82 10.67
N PRO A 552 -0.03 -6.43 11.09
CA PRO A 552 0.89 -5.69 10.21
C PRO A 552 1.52 -6.54 9.10
N ILE A 553 1.48 -7.88 9.21
CA ILE A 553 2.20 -8.78 8.29
C ILE A 553 1.28 -9.70 7.47
N GLY A 554 -0.04 -9.59 7.62
CA GLY A 554 -0.98 -10.53 6.97
C GLY A 554 -0.98 -10.48 5.44
N GLY A 555 -0.48 -9.40 4.84
CA GLY A 555 -0.27 -9.28 3.41
C GLY A 555 1.15 -9.67 2.93
N ILE A 556 2.05 -10.18 3.80
CA ILE A 556 3.46 -10.40 3.49
C ILE A 556 3.79 -11.89 3.50
N ALA A 557 4.59 -12.33 2.51
CA ALA A 557 5.04 -13.70 2.39
C ALA A 557 6.09 -14.08 3.43
N LYS A 558 6.07 -15.33 3.93
CA LYS A 558 7.05 -15.85 4.90
C LYS A 558 8.50 -15.65 4.46
N ASN A 559 8.77 -15.83 3.17
CA ASN A 559 10.10 -15.63 2.61
C ASN A 559 10.57 -14.18 2.65
N ASP A 560 9.66 -13.22 2.42
CA ASP A 560 9.99 -11.80 2.49
C ASP A 560 10.14 -11.36 3.96
N LEU A 561 9.35 -11.93 4.89
CA LEU A 561 9.56 -11.72 6.34
C LEU A 561 10.95 -12.19 6.81
N LYS A 562 11.44 -13.35 6.33
CA LYS A 562 12.80 -13.82 6.62
C LYS A 562 13.87 -12.85 6.11
N LYS A 563 13.71 -12.31 4.90
CA LYS A 563 14.63 -11.31 4.34
C LYS A 563 14.58 -10.01 5.14
N PHE A 564 13.38 -9.56 5.49
CA PHE A 564 13.17 -8.38 6.34
C PHE A 564 13.88 -8.54 7.69
N LEU A 565 13.70 -9.65 8.41
CA LEU A 565 14.41 -9.88 9.69
C LEU A 565 15.93 -9.95 9.51
N SER A 566 16.41 -10.49 8.39
CA SER A 566 17.84 -10.47 8.07
C SER A 566 18.38 -9.07 7.83
N TYR A 567 17.60 -8.22 7.12
CA TYR A 567 17.89 -6.79 6.97
C TYR A 567 17.87 -6.07 8.31
N PHE A 568 16.82 -6.27 9.10
CA PHE A 568 16.61 -5.64 10.42
C PHE A 568 17.76 -5.98 11.39
N ARG A 569 18.18 -7.26 11.40
CA ARG A 569 19.34 -7.71 12.20
C ARG A 569 20.61 -6.92 11.87
N ARG A 570 20.88 -6.70 10.58
CA ARG A 570 22.07 -5.95 10.15
C ARG A 570 21.97 -4.46 10.47
N LYS A 571 20.80 -3.88 10.25
CA LYS A 571 20.58 -2.43 10.46
C LYS A 571 20.70 -2.06 11.93
N TYR A 572 20.11 -2.84 12.83
CA TYR A 572 19.98 -2.49 14.24
C TYR A 572 20.87 -3.33 15.18
N GLY A 573 21.63 -4.28 14.66
CA GLY A 573 22.51 -5.12 15.48
C GLY A 573 21.77 -6.10 16.40
N ILE A 574 20.51 -6.49 16.08
CA ILE A 574 19.67 -7.37 16.91
C ILE A 574 20.13 -8.83 16.73
N SER A 575 20.98 -9.31 17.65
CA SER A 575 21.58 -10.65 17.57
C SER A 575 20.57 -11.79 17.73
N ALA A 576 19.52 -11.60 18.53
CA ALA A 576 18.45 -12.58 18.75
C ALA A 576 17.80 -13.08 17.45
N LEU A 577 17.77 -12.23 16.41
CA LEU A 577 17.19 -12.59 15.12
C LEU A 577 17.98 -13.66 14.37
N LYS A 578 19.25 -13.93 14.72
CA LYS A 578 20.01 -15.01 14.13
C LYS A 578 19.37 -16.36 14.43
N ASP A 579 19.15 -16.66 15.70
CA ASP A 579 18.60 -17.94 16.14
C ASP A 579 17.14 -18.12 15.70
N ILE A 580 16.38 -17.01 15.60
CA ILE A 580 15.02 -17.02 15.07
C ILE A 580 14.99 -17.37 13.57
N LEU A 581 15.93 -16.86 12.77
CA LEU A 581 16.03 -17.13 11.34
C LEU A 581 16.51 -18.54 11.02
N GLU A 582 17.39 -19.11 11.87
CA GLU A 582 17.94 -20.45 11.73
C GLU A 582 16.97 -21.54 12.23
N ALA A 583 15.99 -21.16 13.07
CA ALA A 583 14.99 -22.09 13.59
C ALA A 583 14.00 -22.55 12.51
N LEU A 584 13.63 -23.84 12.55
CA LEU A 584 12.57 -24.38 11.74
C LEU A 584 11.20 -23.89 12.24
N PRO A 585 10.25 -23.56 11.35
CA PRO A 585 8.90 -23.16 11.74
C PRO A 585 8.16 -24.32 12.42
N THR A 586 7.67 -24.08 13.65
CA THR A 586 6.97 -25.09 14.46
C THR A 586 5.75 -24.51 15.16
N ALA A 587 4.68 -25.29 15.27
CA ALA A 587 3.45 -24.88 15.95
C ALA A 587 3.47 -25.15 17.47
N GLU A 588 4.26 -26.09 17.95
CA GLU A 588 4.41 -26.50 19.38
C GLU A 588 3.06 -26.70 20.12
N LEU A 589 2.10 -27.35 19.47
CA LEU A 589 0.77 -27.63 20.03
C LEU A 589 0.58 -29.09 20.44
N GLU A 590 1.52 -29.98 20.10
CA GLU A 590 1.55 -31.39 20.46
C GLU A 590 2.70 -31.69 21.42
N PRO A 591 2.59 -32.72 22.29
CA PRO A 591 3.65 -33.12 23.19
C PRO A 591 4.94 -33.46 22.43
N LEU A 592 6.06 -32.94 22.93
CA LEU A 592 7.40 -33.26 22.43
C LEU A 592 7.76 -34.68 22.84
N GLN A 593 8.06 -35.57 21.91
CA GLN A 593 8.62 -36.89 22.17
C GLN A 593 10.12 -36.88 22.06
N ALA A 594 10.80 -37.50 23.03
CA ALA A 594 12.26 -37.65 23.00
C ALA A 594 12.68 -38.38 21.68
N GLY A 595 13.50 -37.71 20.86
CA GLY A 595 14.01 -38.23 19.61
C GLY A 595 13.11 -38.04 18.37
N GLN A 596 11.95 -37.39 18.48
CA GLN A 596 11.15 -36.97 17.32
C GLN A 596 11.37 -35.49 17.02
N LEU A 597 11.33 -35.16 15.71
CA LEU A 597 11.32 -33.77 15.25
C LEU A 597 10.05 -33.07 15.77
N ALA A 598 10.19 -31.82 16.20
CA ALA A 598 9.06 -30.96 16.54
C ALA A 598 8.03 -30.91 15.39
N GLN A 599 6.78 -30.57 15.72
CA GLN A 599 5.71 -30.37 14.74
C GLN A 599 6.11 -29.28 13.73
N LEU A 600 6.56 -29.68 12.52
CA LEU A 600 7.00 -28.78 11.48
C LEU A 600 5.82 -28.32 10.64
N ASP A 601 5.66 -27.01 10.48
CA ASP A 601 4.55 -26.41 9.73
C ASP A 601 4.46 -26.92 8.28
N GLU A 602 5.57 -26.98 7.55
CA GLU A 602 5.58 -27.43 6.16
C GLU A 602 5.19 -28.90 5.98
N VAL A 603 5.49 -29.74 6.99
CA VAL A 603 5.08 -31.16 6.99
C VAL A 603 3.58 -31.25 7.26
N ASP A 604 3.05 -30.54 8.23
CA ASP A 604 1.62 -30.54 8.57
C ASP A 604 0.78 -29.93 7.44
N MET A 605 1.25 -28.87 6.82
CA MET A 605 0.61 -28.25 5.66
C MET A 605 0.63 -29.15 4.42
N GLY A 606 1.65 -30.01 4.30
CA GLY A 606 1.94 -30.80 3.10
C GLY A 606 2.42 -29.95 1.91
N MET A 607 2.94 -28.76 2.19
CA MET A 607 3.43 -27.76 1.23
C MET A 607 4.49 -26.89 1.88
N THR A 608 5.49 -26.49 1.12
CA THR A 608 6.47 -25.50 1.58
C THR A 608 5.94 -24.08 1.42
N TYR A 609 6.45 -23.15 2.20
CA TYR A 609 6.13 -21.71 2.06
C TYR A 609 6.49 -21.16 0.68
N LYS A 610 7.56 -21.67 0.07
CA LYS A 610 7.95 -21.32 -1.29
C LYS A 610 6.89 -21.75 -2.32
N GLU A 611 6.36 -22.96 -2.19
CA GLU A 611 5.26 -23.46 -3.04
C GLU A 611 3.99 -22.64 -2.82
N LEU A 612 3.65 -22.31 -1.57
CA LEU A 612 2.48 -21.49 -1.24
C LEU A 612 2.52 -20.11 -1.89
N SER A 613 3.66 -19.42 -1.85
CA SER A 613 3.82 -18.13 -2.54
C SER A 613 3.58 -18.26 -4.05
N VAL A 614 4.06 -19.35 -4.69
CA VAL A 614 3.81 -19.61 -6.12
C VAL A 614 2.34 -19.90 -6.38
N PHE A 615 1.72 -20.75 -5.57
CA PHE A 615 0.28 -21.04 -5.67
C PHE A 615 -0.58 -19.79 -5.50
N GLY A 616 -0.25 -18.94 -4.53
CA GLY A 616 -0.93 -17.69 -4.27
C GLY A 616 -0.93 -16.77 -5.48
N ARG A 617 0.25 -16.50 -6.04
CA ARG A 617 0.40 -15.68 -7.24
C ARG A 617 -0.36 -16.25 -8.44
N LEU A 618 -0.18 -17.55 -8.72
CA LEU A 618 -0.92 -18.19 -9.81
C LEU A 618 -2.43 -18.15 -9.59
N ARG A 619 -2.90 -18.35 -8.35
CA ARG A 619 -4.33 -18.35 -8.02
C ARG A 619 -4.95 -16.97 -8.11
N LYS A 620 -4.29 -15.98 -7.53
CA LYS A 620 -4.87 -14.64 -7.29
C LYS A 620 -4.50 -13.63 -8.38
N GLN A 621 -3.22 -13.55 -8.74
CA GLN A 621 -2.75 -12.59 -9.76
C GLN A 621 -2.98 -13.10 -11.18
N ASN A 622 -2.68 -14.38 -11.43
CA ASN A 622 -2.83 -14.99 -12.76
C ASN A 622 -4.18 -15.69 -12.98
N CYS A 623 -5.10 -15.60 -12.05
CA CYS A 623 -6.46 -16.17 -12.09
C CYS A 623 -6.51 -17.65 -12.50
N SER A 624 -5.45 -18.43 -12.16
CA SER A 624 -5.35 -19.83 -12.55
C SER A 624 -6.29 -20.72 -11.73
N GLY A 625 -7.11 -21.51 -12.41
CA GLY A 625 -7.83 -22.64 -11.82
C GLY A 625 -6.91 -23.87 -11.69
N PRO A 626 -7.39 -25.01 -11.15
CA PRO A 626 -6.54 -26.18 -10.90
C PRO A 626 -5.80 -26.70 -12.15
N PHE A 627 -6.51 -26.84 -13.26
CA PHE A 627 -5.94 -27.36 -14.51
C PHE A 627 -4.88 -26.39 -15.09
N THR A 628 -5.20 -25.09 -15.17
CA THR A 628 -4.28 -24.08 -15.68
C THR A 628 -3.02 -23.98 -14.82
N MET A 629 -3.18 -24.07 -13.50
CA MET A 629 -2.06 -24.06 -12.55
C MET A 629 -1.14 -25.26 -12.78
N PHE A 630 -1.71 -26.46 -12.93
CA PHE A 630 -0.95 -27.66 -13.25
C PHE A 630 -0.15 -27.50 -14.56
N CYS A 631 -0.81 -27.03 -15.64
CA CYS A 631 -0.16 -26.84 -16.95
C CYS A 631 1.03 -25.86 -16.88
N ARG A 632 0.97 -24.84 -16.03
CA ARG A 632 2.09 -23.91 -15.81
C ARG A 632 3.21 -24.55 -14.98
N LEU A 633 2.83 -25.18 -13.86
CA LEU A 633 3.82 -25.70 -12.90
C LEU A 633 4.60 -26.91 -13.42
N VAL A 634 4.00 -27.75 -14.25
CA VAL A 634 4.73 -28.89 -14.84
C VAL A 634 5.94 -28.48 -15.69
N HIS A 635 5.96 -27.24 -16.18
CA HIS A 635 7.08 -26.64 -16.89
C HIS A 635 8.01 -25.81 -15.98
N MET A 636 7.50 -25.31 -14.85
CA MET A 636 8.27 -24.49 -13.91
C MET A 636 9.04 -25.35 -12.89
N TRP A 637 8.47 -26.49 -12.53
CA TRP A 637 9.02 -27.43 -11.54
C TRP A 637 9.56 -28.68 -12.22
N ASP A 638 10.62 -28.51 -13.00
CA ASP A 638 11.30 -29.56 -13.77
C ASP A 638 11.96 -30.65 -12.90
N HIS A 639 12.16 -30.34 -11.60
CA HIS A 639 12.63 -31.29 -10.59
C HIS A 639 11.53 -32.22 -10.04
N CYS A 640 10.26 -31.98 -10.38
CA CYS A 640 9.12 -32.81 -10.01
C CYS A 640 8.59 -33.59 -11.21
N THR A 641 8.12 -34.80 -10.97
CA THR A 641 7.36 -35.55 -11.98
C THR A 641 6.00 -34.92 -12.22
N PRO A 642 5.39 -35.10 -13.41
CA PRO A 642 4.03 -34.60 -13.66
C PRO A 642 2.99 -35.07 -12.63
N LYS A 643 3.16 -36.27 -12.07
CA LYS A 643 2.30 -36.82 -11.03
C LYS A 643 2.45 -36.05 -9.71
N GLU A 644 3.69 -35.77 -9.29
CA GLU A 644 3.96 -35.00 -8.07
C GLU A 644 3.40 -33.57 -8.18
N VAL A 645 3.59 -32.91 -9.32
CA VAL A 645 2.99 -31.59 -9.57
C VAL A 645 1.47 -31.66 -9.48
N ALA A 646 0.85 -32.68 -10.08
CA ALA A 646 -0.60 -32.89 -10.02
C ALA A 646 -1.10 -33.04 -8.58
N ASP A 647 -0.42 -33.88 -7.78
CA ASP A 647 -0.79 -34.14 -6.39
C ASP A 647 -0.68 -32.88 -5.52
N LYS A 648 0.40 -32.09 -5.70
CA LYS A 648 0.61 -30.81 -5.00
C LYS A 648 -0.49 -29.79 -5.36
N VAL A 649 -0.80 -29.61 -6.65
CA VAL A 649 -1.87 -28.71 -7.10
C VAL A 649 -3.23 -29.12 -6.55
N LYS A 650 -3.56 -30.40 -6.63
CA LYS A 650 -4.83 -30.94 -6.09
C LYS A 650 -4.92 -30.74 -4.59
N HIS A 651 -3.82 -30.96 -3.86
CA HIS A 651 -3.77 -30.77 -2.42
C HIS A 651 -4.00 -29.30 -2.07
N PHE A 652 -3.30 -28.35 -2.73
CA PHE A 652 -3.51 -26.91 -2.52
C PHE A 652 -4.97 -26.51 -2.73
N TYR A 653 -5.58 -26.86 -3.86
CA TYR A 653 -6.97 -26.45 -4.14
C TYR A 653 -7.99 -27.07 -3.17
N ARG A 654 -7.76 -28.30 -2.72
CA ARG A 654 -8.59 -28.93 -1.70
C ARG A 654 -8.48 -28.16 -0.38
N CYS A 655 -7.26 -27.86 0.07
CA CYS A 655 -7.02 -27.13 1.30
C CYS A 655 -7.60 -25.72 1.26
N TYR A 656 -7.37 -25.00 0.17
CA TYR A 656 -7.94 -23.67 -0.05
C TYR A 656 -9.47 -23.69 0.04
N ALA A 657 -10.13 -24.65 -0.63
CA ALA A 657 -11.59 -24.73 -0.66
C ALA A 657 -12.19 -25.08 0.69
N ILE A 658 -11.68 -26.10 1.39
CA ILE A 658 -12.24 -26.53 2.70
C ILE A 658 -11.98 -25.54 3.82
N ASN A 659 -10.91 -24.74 3.73
CA ASN A 659 -10.56 -23.75 4.73
C ASN A 659 -11.06 -22.33 4.39
N ARG A 660 -11.70 -22.13 3.23
CA ARG A 660 -12.16 -20.80 2.79
C ARG A 660 -13.04 -20.10 3.82
N HIS A 661 -13.87 -20.83 4.57
CA HIS A 661 -14.68 -20.27 5.65
C HIS A 661 -13.88 -19.61 6.78
N LYS A 662 -12.59 -19.90 6.91
CA LYS A 662 -11.73 -19.27 7.92
C LYS A 662 -11.41 -17.81 7.59
N MET A 663 -11.58 -17.40 6.33
CA MET A 663 -11.38 -16.01 5.89
C MET A 663 -12.37 -15.03 6.51
N THR A 664 -13.51 -15.54 7.04
CA THR A 664 -14.54 -14.69 7.69
C THR A 664 -14.09 -14.08 9.02
N ILE A 665 -12.99 -14.57 9.59
CA ILE A 665 -12.50 -14.12 10.91
C ILE A 665 -11.09 -13.54 10.83
N LEU A 666 -10.53 -13.39 9.64
CA LEU A 666 -9.26 -12.71 9.49
C LEU A 666 -9.41 -11.25 9.83
N THR A 667 -8.49 -10.79 10.64
CA THR A 667 -8.41 -9.41 11.09
C THR A 667 -7.94 -8.49 9.96
N PRO A 668 -8.28 -7.18 9.97
CA PRO A 668 -7.71 -6.23 9.04
C PRO A 668 -6.19 -6.29 9.06
N SER A 669 -5.60 -6.53 7.88
CA SER A 669 -4.16 -6.68 7.73
C SER A 669 -3.62 -5.60 6.80
N CYS A 670 -2.44 -5.08 7.09
CA CYS A 670 -1.76 -4.18 6.18
C CYS A 670 -1.60 -4.85 4.81
N HIS A 671 -2.16 -4.21 3.77
CA HIS A 671 -2.06 -4.72 2.41
C HIS A 671 -0.64 -4.54 1.88
N ALA A 672 -0.06 -5.61 1.33
CA ALA A 672 1.30 -5.57 0.79
C ALA A 672 1.47 -6.41 -0.48
N GLU A 673 0.70 -7.49 -0.66
CA GLU A 673 0.75 -8.37 -1.82
C GLU A 673 -0.65 -8.63 -2.37
N THR A 674 -0.79 -8.55 -3.69
CA THR A 674 -2.08 -8.73 -4.38
C THR A 674 -2.67 -10.14 -4.28
N TYR A 675 -1.90 -11.12 -3.80
CA TYR A 675 -2.43 -12.47 -3.59
C TYR A 675 -2.95 -12.74 -2.18
N SER A 676 -3.02 -11.73 -1.32
CA SER A 676 -3.62 -11.87 0.00
C SER A 676 -5.04 -12.46 -0.09
N PRO A 677 -5.40 -13.43 0.75
CA PRO A 677 -6.74 -14.01 0.79
C PRO A 677 -7.73 -13.16 1.59
N ASP A 678 -7.39 -11.93 1.88
CA ASP A 678 -8.22 -11.01 2.65
C ASP A 678 -9.70 -11.16 2.32
N ASP A 679 -10.51 -10.69 3.19
CA ASP A 679 -11.95 -10.79 3.28
C ASP A 679 -12.75 -10.71 1.94
N ASN A 680 -14.03 -10.61 2.06
CA ASN A 680 -15.00 -10.53 0.95
C ASN A 680 -14.83 -9.30 0.07
N ARG A 681 -14.12 -8.29 0.51
CA ARG A 681 -13.91 -7.06 -0.27
C ARG A 681 -12.95 -7.29 -1.41
N PHE A 682 -11.91 -8.11 -1.16
CA PHE A 682 -10.85 -8.37 -2.12
C PHE A 682 -11.02 -9.69 -2.86
N ASP A 683 -11.41 -10.77 -2.19
CA ASP A 683 -11.64 -12.10 -2.79
C ASP A 683 -13.12 -12.47 -2.72
N HIS A 684 -13.86 -12.27 -3.81
CA HIS A 684 -15.29 -12.52 -3.90
C HIS A 684 -15.66 -13.99 -4.14
N ARG A 685 -14.71 -14.94 -4.01
CA ARG A 685 -15.04 -16.37 -4.10
C ARG A 685 -15.89 -16.79 -2.91
N PRO A 686 -16.89 -17.67 -3.10
CA PRO A 686 -17.77 -18.11 -2.00
C PRO A 686 -16.98 -18.79 -0.89
N PHE A 687 -17.48 -18.73 0.35
CA PHE A 687 -16.89 -19.43 1.50
C PHE A 687 -17.18 -20.93 1.51
N LEU A 688 -18.30 -21.33 0.93
CA LEU A 688 -18.70 -22.73 0.82
C LEU A 688 -18.97 -23.09 -0.64
N TYR A 689 -18.18 -24.02 -1.15
CA TYR A 689 -18.38 -24.58 -2.49
C TYR A 689 -17.77 -25.99 -2.58
N ASN A 690 -18.07 -26.71 -3.67
CA ASN A 690 -17.61 -28.07 -3.85
C ASN A 690 -16.08 -28.14 -3.98
N HIS A 691 -15.43 -28.70 -2.97
CA HIS A 691 -13.97 -28.81 -2.88
C HIS A 691 -13.38 -30.00 -3.66
N SER A 692 -14.21 -30.85 -4.27
CA SER A 692 -13.72 -32.04 -4.95
C SER A 692 -13.12 -31.76 -6.33
N TRP A 693 -13.49 -30.63 -6.96
CA TRP A 693 -12.95 -30.18 -8.26
C TRP A 693 -12.95 -31.29 -9.33
N LYS A 694 -14.01 -32.11 -9.42
CA LYS A 694 -14.03 -33.36 -10.19
C LYS A 694 -13.58 -33.21 -11.62
N TRP A 695 -14.10 -32.21 -12.36
CA TRP A 695 -13.74 -31.98 -13.76
C TRP A 695 -12.29 -31.55 -13.92
N GLN A 696 -11.86 -30.60 -13.13
CA GLN A 696 -10.50 -30.04 -13.19
C GLN A 696 -9.46 -31.10 -12.81
N PHE A 697 -9.74 -31.89 -11.77
CA PHE A 697 -8.83 -32.94 -11.32
C PHE A 697 -8.79 -34.12 -12.32
N ALA A 698 -9.91 -34.49 -12.96
CA ALA A 698 -9.93 -35.50 -14.02
C ALA A 698 -9.13 -35.03 -15.24
N ALA A 699 -9.24 -33.76 -15.63
CA ALA A 699 -8.45 -33.21 -16.73
C ALA A 699 -6.94 -33.22 -16.42
N ILE A 700 -6.54 -32.92 -15.16
CA ILE A 700 -5.15 -33.04 -14.72
C ILE A 700 -4.67 -34.48 -14.82
N ASP A 701 -5.47 -35.48 -14.35
CA ASP A 701 -5.10 -36.89 -14.41
C ASP A 701 -4.94 -37.40 -15.85
N GLU A 702 -5.79 -36.94 -16.74
CA GLU A 702 -5.67 -37.28 -18.17
C GLU A 702 -4.39 -36.70 -18.77
N GLN A 703 -4.06 -35.45 -18.45
CA GLN A 703 -2.85 -34.81 -18.92
C GLN A 703 -1.57 -35.48 -18.36
N VAL A 704 -1.59 -35.90 -17.08
CA VAL A 704 -0.48 -36.69 -16.51
C VAL A 704 -0.28 -38.00 -17.27
N LYS A 705 -1.36 -38.69 -17.65
CA LYS A 705 -1.27 -39.92 -18.47
C LYS A 705 -0.63 -39.65 -19.83
N ARG A 706 -1.03 -38.55 -20.50
CA ARG A 706 -0.46 -38.15 -21.79
C ARG A 706 1.04 -37.85 -21.67
N LEU A 707 1.44 -37.05 -20.68
CA LEU A 707 2.85 -36.70 -20.46
C LEU A 707 3.73 -37.90 -20.10
N ASN A 708 3.15 -38.92 -19.44
CA ASN A 708 3.89 -40.15 -19.14
C ASN A 708 3.95 -41.13 -20.32
N SER A 709 3.01 -41.05 -21.30
CA SER A 709 2.97 -41.90 -22.50
C SER A 709 3.82 -41.35 -23.65
N GLU A 710 4.08 -40.03 -23.66
CA GLU A 710 5.03 -39.44 -24.59
C GLU A 710 6.45 -39.75 -24.10
N GLU A 711 7.14 -40.73 -24.76
CA GLU A 711 8.58 -40.92 -24.56
C GLU A 711 9.29 -39.57 -24.79
N LYS A 712 9.87 -39.03 -23.73
CA LYS A 712 10.62 -37.77 -23.82
C LYS A 712 11.75 -37.96 -24.82
N PRO A 713 11.81 -37.25 -25.95
CA PRO A 713 13.07 -37.13 -26.67
C PRO A 713 14.06 -36.54 -25.65
N SER A 714 15.18 -37.24 -25.48
CA SER A 714 16.25 -36.86 -24.55
C SER A 714 16.66 -35.43 -24.83
N ARG A 715 16.16 -34.49 -24.02
CA ARG A 715 16.67 -33.10 -24.03
C ARG A 715 18.12 -33.19 -23.52
N PRO A 716 19.09 -32.66 -24.24
CA PRO A 716 20.43 -32.55 -23.70
C PRO A 716 20.35 -31.73 -22.41
N HIS A 717 20.98 -32.23 -21.35
CA HIS A 717 21.16 -31.51 -20.11
C HIS A 717 21.68 -30.10 -20.41
N LYS A 718 20.86 -29.11 -20.32
CA LYS A 718 21.34 -27.73 -20.23
C LYS A 718 22.12 -27.65 -18.93
N ALA A 719 23.43 -27.54 -19.08
CA ALA A 719 24.30 -27.20 -17.95
C ALA A 719 23.64 -26.03 -17.17
N ALA A 720 23.65 -26.11 -15.83
CA ALA A 720 23.13 -25.10 -14.98
C ALA A 720 23.57 -23.73 -15.49
N PRO A 721 22.67 -22.76 -15.65
CA PRO A 721 23.08 -21.44 -16.08
C PRO A 721 24.04 -20.93 -15.01
N LYS A 722 25.30 -20.68 -15.38
CA LYS A 722 26.19 -19.85 -14.58
C LYS A 722 25.39 -18.63 -14.20
N VAL A 723 25.35 -18.31 -12.93
CA VAL A 723 24.76 -17.10 -12.39
C VAL A 723 25.22 -15.94 -13.27
N LEU A 724 24.41 -15.58 -14.25
CA LEU A 724 24.61 -14.37 -15.03
C LEU A 724 24.34 -13.22 -14.07
N ALA A 725 25.38 -12.44 -13.86
CA ALA A 725 25.30 -11.14 -13.20
C ALA A 725 24.07 -10.40 -13.72
N LYS A 726 23.37 -9.74 -12.78
CA LYS A 726 22.20 -8.90 -13.04
C LYS A 726 22.35 -8.17 -14.37
N PRO A 727 21.33 -8.15 -15.24
CA PRO A 727 21.38 -7.31 -16.42
C PRO A 727 21.47 -5.87 -15.93
N ARG A 728 22.61 -5.22 -16.16
CA ARG A 728 22.69 -3.78 -16.14
C ARG A 728 21.78 -3.31 -17.27
N TYR A 729 20.72 -2.61 -16.93
CA TYR A 729 19.98 -1.80 -17.89
C TYR A 729 20.99 -0.87 -18.57
N MET A 730 21.23 -1.09 -19.86
CA MET A 730 21.90 -0.10 -20.68
C MET A 730 20.85 0.93 -21.11
N PRO A 731 21.10 2.22 -20.91
CA PRO A 731 20.24 3.24 -21.50
C PRO A 731 20.37 3.19 -23.03
N PHE A 732 19.22 3.34 -23.67
CA PHE A 732 19.09 3.42 -25.13
C PHE A 732 19.62 4.79 -25.61
N ASN A 733 20.95 4.99 -25.63
CA ASN A 733 21.61 6.11 -26.29
C ASN A 733 23.10 5.84 -26.35
N SER A 734 23.56 5.18 -27.40
CA SER A 734 24.88 5.42 -27.99
C SER A 734 25.14 4.37 -29.10
N VAL A 735 24.66 4.61 -30.31
CA VAL A 735 25.31 4.17 -31.53
C VAL A 735 25.06 5.22 -32.60
N ILE A 736 25.80 6.29 -32.56
CA ILE A 736 26.27 6.99 -33.75
C ILE A 736 27.75 7.23 -33.52
N SER A 737 28.59 6.30 -33.93
CA SER A 737 29.99 6.55 -34.18
C SER A 737 30.31 6.15 -35.60
N ASN A 738 30.74 7.14 -36.35
CA ASN A 738 31.35 7.11 -37.65
C ASN A 738 32.10 5.82 -37.98
N LYS A 739 31.69 5.13 -39.04
CA LYS A 739 32.64 4.42 -39.90
C LYS A 739 32.36 4.82 -41.35
N THR A 740 33.21 5.68 -41.83
CA THR A 740 33.50 5.88 -43.25
C THR A 740 33.88 4.57 -43.90
N HIS A 741 33.20 4.18 -44.95
CA HIS A 741 33.68 3.26 -45.97
C HIS A 741 33.43 3.82 -47.35
N PRO A 742 34.39 3.63 -48.28
CA PRO A 742 34.40 4.29 -49.57
C PRO A 742 33.57 3.58 -50.61
N GLY A 743 33.13 4.36 -51.53
CA GLY A 743 32.38 4.17 -52.76
C GLY A 743 32.28 2.78 -53.41
N ILE A 744 31.12 2.57 -53.99
CA ILE A 744 30.98 1.97 -55.33
C ILE A 744 29.81 2.66 -56.03
N VAL A 745 30.08 3.09 -57.26
CA VAL A 745 29.22 3.63 -58.30
C VAL A 745 28.36 2.47 -58.86
N VAL A 746 27.11 2.60 -58.98
CA VAL A 746 26.20 2.64 -60.17
C VAL A 746 24.78 2.97 -59.66
#